data_7d04a6e1245ca8c3b162c7cd031658ab
#
_entry.id   7d04a6e1245ca8c3b162c7cd031658ab
#
_cell.length_a   1.000
_cell.length_b   1.000
_cell.length_c   1.000
_cell.angle_alpha   90.00
_cell.angle_beta   90.00
_cell.angle_gamma   90.00
#
_symmetry.space_group_name_H-M   'P 1'
#
loop_
_entity.id
_entity.type
_entity.pdbx_description
1 polymer ?
#
loop_
_entity_poly.entity_id
_entity_poly.type
_entity_poly.pdbx_seq_one_letter_code
_entity_poly.pdbx_strand_id
1 'polypeptide(L)'
;MSDLLWKQDKDLYSDTTLKKFSETITENYGIQINEYQDLWQWSIKEPEKFWTTLLQFLGIRYSGQVDPVISNDELIYDQKFFTNISLNYAENIILNLNSTPIIFINEKGFRQEISKEEIIIKVSKLSSYLKSIGIKKGDRIAAISANTPNTLISFLAVNSIGAIWSSCSPDFGEAAILDRFNQIEPKVLLYSEMYFYGGKKFNIKEKVTNVIREIKTLEQSLCINYQDTKEEVLKKETIDINSIFNDKYLSEELEFESCSFNDPMYILYSSGTTGEPKCIVHNVGGPLLQHMKEHQLHCDLKPNEKIFYFTTCGWMMWNWLVSALASKATIILYDGSPFFPGKESIVQIVDNERINFLGVSAKYLDALRNDNFSAIDRFSLDSLRCILSTGSPLIRESFEYVYEHLKEDVHLASISGGTDIVSCFVIGNPILPVFSGEIQCKSLGVNVDVFDEDGQSTREKGELVCKSALPSMPIGFWNDNNKAKYISSYFSRFKNVWTQGDFANFTDNDGIIIYGRSDATLNPGGIRIGTAEIYRAVETLNAVVESIAVAQKWDNDIRIVLFVKLQSKEELTEDLREMIKDRIRANTSVRHVPAKIIKIMDIPKTKSGKIVELSIRDIINGEKPKNLGALENPECLKEYENIEELKH
;
A
#
# COMPACT_ATOMS: atom_id res chain seq x y z
N MET A 1 -24.23 15.52 8.12
CA MET A 1 -24.33 14.11 7.71
C MET A 1 -23.68 14.00 6.33
N SER A 2 -22.90 12.97 6.08
CA SER A 2 -22.32 12.72 4.76
C SER A 2 -23.42 12.21 3.82
N ASP A 3 -23.32 12.61 2.54
CA ASP A 3 -24.32 12.22 1.55
C ASP A 3 -24.13 10.77 1.12
N LEU A 4 -25.21 10.03 0.95
CA LEU A 4 -25.22 8.68 0.42
C LEU A 4 -24.93 8.75 -1.09
N LEU A 5 -23.86 8.09 -1.55
CA LEU A 5 -23.44 8.09 -2.96
C LEU A 5 -23.75 6.78 -3.67
N TRP A 6 -23.65 5.65 -2.96
CA TRP A 6 -23.88 4.34 -3.55
C TRP A 6 -24.37 3.34 -2.52
N LYS A 7 -25.15 2.38 -2.97
CA LYS A 7 -25.61 1.26 -2.17
C LYS A 7 -25.80 0.05 -3.07
N GLN A 8 -25.27 -1.10 -2.62
CA GLN A 8 -25.44 -2.38 -3.28
C GLN A 8 -26.93 -2.74 -3.42
N ASP A 9 -27.30 -3.32 -4.55
CA ASP A 9 -28.60 -3.92 -4.72
C ASP A 9 -28.76 -5.09 -3.72
N LYS A 10 -29.89 -5.11 -3.00
CA LYS A 10 -30.17 -6.12 -1.98
C LYS A 10 -30.21 -7.55 -2.55
N ASP A 11 -30.60 -7.71 -3.81
CA ASP A 11 -30.66 -9.02 -4.45
C ASP A 11 -29.27 -9.62 -4.67
N LEU A 12 -28.24 -8.78 -4.84
CA LEU A 12 -26.84 -9.19 -5.00
C LEU A 12 -26.17 -9.55 -3.66
N TYR A 13 -26.72 -9.12 -2.52
CA TYR A 13 -26.17 -9.42 -1.20
C TYR A 13 -26.06 -10.93 -0.94
N SER A 14 -27.07 -11.70 -1.32
CA SER A 14 -27.13 -13.15 -1.08
C SER A 14 -26.00 -13.93 -1.78
N ASP A 15 -25.41 -13.37 -2.85
CA ASP A 15 -24.33 -14.03 -3.61
C ASP A 15 -22.92 -13.60 -3.20
N THR A 16 -22.78 -12.66 -2.26
CA THR A 16 -21.48 -12.23 -1.79
C THR A 16 -20.74 -13.32 -1.02
N THR A 17 -19.42 -13.34 -1.14
CA THR A 17 -18.55 -14.24 -0.36
C THR A 17 -18.67 -13.94 1.15
N LEU A 18 -18.89 -12.68 1.50
CA LEU A 18 -19.13 -12.26 2.88
C LEU A 18 -20.38 -12.91 3.48
N LYS A 19 -21.48 -13.00 2.69
CA LYS A 19 -22.70 -13.69 3.14
C LYS A 19 -22.48 -15.17 3.35
N LYS A 20 -21.81 -15.85 2.42
CA LYS A 20 -21.44 -17.27 2.53
C LYS A 20 -20.58 -17.55 3.75
N PHE A 21 -19.64 -16.63 4.08
CA PHE A 21 -18.85 -16.72 5.30
C PHE A 21 -19.71 -16.56 6.56
N SER A 22 -20.65 -15.63 6.58
CA SER A 22 -21.61 -15.45 7.69
C SER A 22 -22.49 -16.68 7.91
N GLU A 23 -22.91 -17.34 6.84
CA GLU A 23 -23.67 -18.59 6.89
C GLU A 23 -22.82 -19.73 7.48
N THR A 24 -21.56 -19.86 7.07
CA THR A 24 -20.61 -20.82 7.65
C THR A 24 -20.45 -20.63 9.17
N ILE A 25 -20.40 -19.38 9.64
CA ILE A 25 -20.36 -19.10 11.09
C ILE A 25 -21.63 -19.53 11.78
N THR A 26 -22.80 -19.24 11.17
CA THR A 26 -24.09 -19.66 11.70
C THR A 26 -24.19 -21.18 11.81
N GLU A 27 -23.76 -21.90 10.79
CA GLU A 27 -23.75 -23.37 10.76
C GLU A 27 -22.81 -23.96 11.81
N ASN A 28 -21.60 -23.43 11.93
CA ASN A 28 -20.57 -23.98 12.82
C ASN A 28 -20.81 -23.67 14.29
N TYR A 29 -21.40 -22.52 14.61
CA TYR A 29 -21.47 -22.00 15.99
C TYR A 29 -22.89 -21.69 16.48
N GLY A 30 -23.91 -21.79 15.62
CA GLY A 30 -25.31 -21.47 15.98
C GLY A 30 -25.56 -19.98 16.24
N ILE A 31 -24.70 -19.11 15.74
CA ILE A 31 -24.75 -17.65 15.94
C ILE A 31 -25.44 -17.01 14.74
N GLN A 32 -26.45 -16.17 14.98
CA GLN A 32 -27.09 -15.39 13.93
C GLN A 32 -26.27 -14.10 13.66
N ILE A 33 -25.89 -13.90 12.40
CA ILE A 33 -25.26 -12.69 11.88
C ILE A 33 -26.31 -11.98 11.02
N ASN A 34 -26.88 -10.88 11.52
CA ASN A 34 -27.91 -10.12 10.82
C ASN A 34 -27.34 -8.98 9.99
N GLU A 35 -26.27 -8.37 10.48
CA GLU A 35 -25.59 -7.24 9.85
C GLU A 35 -24.07 -7.35 9.96
N TYR A 36 -23.36 -6.50 9.23
CA TYR A 36 -21.90 -6.50 9.24
C TYR A 36 -21.31 -6.25 10.63
N GLN A 37 -21.94 -5.40 11.43
CA GLN A 37 -21.47 -5.06 12.77
C GLN A 37 -21.50 -6.27 13.71
N ASP A 38 -22.50 -7.17 13.59
CA ASP A 38 -22.53 -8.43 14.33
C ASP A 38 -21.33 -9.31 14.00
N LEU A 39 -21.04 -9.44 12.69
CA LEU A 39 -19.91 -10.22 12.20
C LEU A 39 -18.58 -9.64 12.69
N TRP A 40 -18.39 -8.31 12.57
CA TRP A 40 -17.19 -7.65 13.04
C TRP A 40 -17.01 -7.83 14.55
N GLN A 41 -18.06 -7.61 15.34
CA GLN A 41 -17.99 -7.79 16.79
C GLN A 41 -17.64 -9.24 17.18
N TRP A 42 -18.27 -10.22 16.51
CA TRP A 42 -17.94 -11.62 16.75
C TRP A 42 -16.47 -11.90 16.40
N SER A 43 -15.97 -11.39 15.31
CA SER A 43 -14.59 -11.61 14.86
C SER A 43 -13.52 -11.10 15.84
N ILE A 44 -13.84 -10.08 16.65
CA ILE A 44 -12.93 -9.54 17.67
C ILE A 44 -13.18 -10.10 19.08
N LYS A 45 -14.39 -10.61 19.37
CA LYS A 45 -14.71 -11.24 20.66
C LYS A 45 -14.31 -12.70 20.72
N GLU A 46 -14.35 -13.40 19.60
CA GLU A 46 -14.01 -14.81 19.43
C GLU A 46 -12.87 -14.98 18.41
N PRO A 47 -11.71 -14.36 18.63
CA PRO A 47 -10.65 -14.28 17.60
C PRO A 47 -10.13 -15.64 17.17
N GLU A 48 -9.99 -16.60 18.10
CA GLU A 48 -9.52 -17.95 17.75
C GLU A 48 -10.49 -18.68 16.82
N LYS A 49 -11.79 -18.59 17.10
CA LYS A 49 -12.84 -19.16 16.25
C LYS A 49 -12.88 -18.47 14.89
N PHE A 50 -12.78 -17.13 14.90
CA PHE A 50 -12.77 -16.34 13.66
C PHE A 50 -11.60 -16.73 12.74
N TRP A 51 -10.38 -16.69 13.26
CA TRP A 51 -9.18 -16.98 12.45
C TRP A 51 -9.12 -18.43 11.99
N THR A 52 -9.57 -19.38 12.82
CA THR A 52 -9.70 -20.81 12.43
C THR A 52 -10.71 -20.99 11.30
N THR A 53 -11.90 -20.43 11.46
CA THR A 53 -12.95 -20.53 10.43
C THR A 53 -12.51 -19.87 9.14
N LEU A 54 -11.88 -18.72 9.23
CA LEU A 54 -11.38 -17.99 8.06
C LEU A 54 -10.28 -18.77 7.32
N LEU A 55 -9.30 -19.32 8.03
CA LEU A 55 -8.23 -20.15 7.46
C LEU A 55 -8.80 -21.31 6.63
N GLN A 56 -9.82 -21.98 7.17
CA GLN A 56 -10.50 -23.11 6.52
C GLN A 56 -11.38 -22.65 5.34
N PHE A 57 -12.19 -21.61 5.55
CA PHE A 57 -13.09 -21.06 4.53
C PHE A 57 -12.35 -20.58 3.28
N LEU A 58 -11.22 -19.93 3.46
CA LEU A 58 -10.38 -19.46 2.35
C LEU A 58 -9.62 -20.59 1.65
N GLY A 59 -9.62 -21.82 2.20
CA GLY A 59 -8.94 -22.97 1.61
C GLY A 59 -7.42 -22.82 1.57
N ILE A 60 -6.83 -22.15 2.55
CA ILE A 60 -5.37 -22.02 2.66
C ILE A 60 -4.78 -23.40 2.93
N ARG A 61 -3.76 -23.77 2.16
CA ARG A 61 -3.04 -25.05 2.29
C ARG A 61 -2.00 -24.93 3.39
N TYR A 62 -2.05 -25.85 4.33
CA TYR A 62 -1.09 -25.96 5.44
C TYR A 62 -0.93 -27.41 5.90
N SER A 63 0.08 -27.66 6.70
CA SER A 63 0.30 -28.91 7.44
C SER A 63 0.43 -28.60 8.94
N GLY A 64 0.18 -29.60 9.79
CA GLY A 64 0.24 -29.47 11.24
C GLY A 64 -1.13 -29.29 11.89
N GLN A 65 -1.15 -28.85 13.15
CA GLN A 65 -2.35 -28.67 13.96
C GLN A 65 -2.64 -27.18 14.15
N VAL A 66 -3.92 -26.79 14.03
CA VAL A 66 -4.31 -25.39 14.13
C VAL A 66 -4.11 -24.80 15.53
N ASP A 67 -4.27 -25.62 16.57
CA ASP A 67 -4.08 -25.17 17.96
C ASP A 67 -2.60 -25.12 18.39
N PRO A 68 -2.21 -24.08 19.13
CA PRO A 68 -2.97 -22.90 19.48
C PRO A 68 -3.09 -21.93 18.28
N VAL A 69 -4.27 -21.31 18.17
CA VAL A 69 -4.53 -20.30 17.14
C VAL A 69 -3.78 -19.00 17.43
N ILE A 70 -3.80 -18.59 18.70
CA ILE A 70 -3.07 -17.42 19.22
C ILE A 70 -2.25 -17.90 20.41
N SER A 71 -0.98 -17.51 20.49
CA SER A 71 -0.12 -17.83 21.63
C SER A 71 -0.57 -17.11 22.90
N ASN A 72 -0.25 -17.67 24.07
CA ASN A 72 -0.65 -17.14 25.37
C ASN A 72 0.22 -15.97 25.88
N ASP A 73 0.92 -15.27 25.00
CA ASP A 73 1.73 -14.12 25.36
C ASP A 73 0.83 -12.94 25.77
N GLU A 74 1.16 -12.27 26.89
CA GLU A 74 0.36 -11.14 27.40
C GLU A 74 0.46 -9.88 26.54
N LEU A 75 1.61 -9.69 25.89
CA LEU A 75 1.88 -8.50 25.11
C LEU A 75 1.54 -8.72 23.64
N ILE A 76 0.76 -7.83 23.06
CA ILE A 76 0.30 -7.90 21.66
C ILE A 76 1.46 -8.11 20.69
N TYR A 77 2.58 -7.43 20.90
CA TYR A 77 3.75 -7.51 20.02
C TYR A 77 4.58 -8.79 20.17
N ASP A 78 4.25 -9.67 21.11
CA ASP A 78 4.86 -10.99 21.28
C ASP A 78 3.93 -12.12 20.83
N GLN A 79 2.62 -11.84 20.71
CA GLN A 79 1.64 -12.83 20.27
C GLN A 79 1.94 -13.35 18.86
N LYS A 80 1.82 -14.67 18.71
CA LYS A 80 2.01 -15.39 17.44
C LYS A 80 0.73 -16.13 17.10
N PHE A 81 0.46 -16.21 15.82
CA PHE A 81 -0.69 -16.96 15.28
C PHE A 81 -0.23 -18.33 14.76
N PHE A 82 -1.08 -19.33 14.95
CA PHE A 82 -0.94 -20.66 14.34
C PHE A 82 0.48 -21.25 14.48
N THR A 83 0.99 -21.32 15.70
CA THR A 83 2.39 -21.70 15.97
C THR A 83 2.74 -23.13 15.52
N ASN A 84 1.73 -24.00 15.38
CA ASN A 84 1.91 -25.42 15.05
C ASN A 84 1.57 -25.75 13.59
N ILE A 85 1.31 -24.75 12.72
CA ILE A 85 1.14 -25.00 11.30
C ILE A 85 2.36 -24.55 10.48
N SER A 86 2.56 -25.24 9.39
CA SER A 86 3.53 -24.89 8.36
C SER A 86 2.84 -24.79 7.00
N LEU A 87 3.29 -23.86 6.19
CA LEU A 87 2.77 -23.60 4.85
C LEU A 87 3.87 -22.99 3.97
N ASN A 88 3.57 -22.86 2.68
CA ASN A 88 4.39 -22.07 1.77
C ASN A 88 3.51 -21.05 1.04
N TYR A 89 3.93 -19.79 1.01
CA TYR A 89 3.19 -18.71 0.34
C TYR A 89 3.08 -18.95 -1.18
N ALA A 90 4.21 -19.30 -1.83
CA ALA A 90 4.23 -19.54 -3.28
C ALA A 90 3.38 -20.77 -3.66
N GLU A 91 3.33 -21.81 -2.82
CA GLU A 91 2.44 -22.95 -3.01
C GLU A 91 0.98 -22.53 -3.07
N ASN A 92 0.55 -21.73 -2.10
CA ASN A 92 -0.83 -21.21 -2.02
C ASN A 92 -1.20 -20.29 -3.19
N ILE A 93 -0.24 -19.61 -3.78
CA ILE A 93 -0.43 -18.84 -5.01
C ILE A 93 -0.51 -19.79 -6.23
N ILE A 94 0.52 -20.59 -6.46
CA ILE A 94 0.73 -21.33 -7.70
C ILE A 94 -0.34 -22.41 -7.91
N LEU A 95 -0.74 -23.09 -6.85
CA LEU A 95 -1.77 -24.14 -6.94
C LEU A 95 -3.19 -23.57 -7.15
N ASN A 96 -3.38 -22.28 -6.90
CA ASN A 96 -4.62 -21.56 -7.13
C ASN A 96 -4.67 -20.76 -8.44
N LEU A 97 -3.58 -20.72 -9.23
CA LEU A 97 -3.58 -19.99 -10.50
C LEU A 97 -4.66 -20.49 -11.44
N ASN A 98 -5.38 -19.58 -12.09
CA ASN A 98 -6.23 -19.86 -13.25
C ASN A 98 -5.39 -20.05 -14.52
N SER A 99 -6.01 -20.25 -15.68
CA SER A 99 -5.27 -20.51 -16.94
C SER A 99 -4.44 -19.32 -17.42
N THR A 100 -4.90 -18.10 -17.18
CA THR A 100 -4.22 -16.84 -17.57
C THR A 100 -4.12 -15.92 -16.37
N PRO A 101 -3.21 -16.22 -15.42
CA PRO A 101 -3.19 -15.50 -14.15
C PRO A 101 -2.57 -14.10 -14.24
N ILE A 102 -1.78 -13.82 -15.27
CA ILE A 102 -1.08 -12.54 -15.42
C ILE A 102 -1.30 -11.98 -16.82
N ILE A 103 -1.67 -10.70 -16.87
CA ILE A 103 -1.59 -9.86 -18.07
C ILE A 103 -0.61 -8.74 -17.76
N PHE A 104 0.44 -8.62 -18.57
CA PHE A 104 1.41 -7.53 -18.47
C PHE A 104 1.16 -6.50 -19.57
N ILE A 105 1.14 -5.22 -19.19
CA ILE A 105 0.98 -4.08 -20.09
C ILE A 105 2.02 -3.04 -19.74
N ASN A 106 2.57 -2.34 -20.75
CA ASN A 106 3.38 -1.16 -20.48
C ASN A 106 2.83 0.08 -21.21
N GLU A 107 3.31 1.24 -20.83
CA GLU A 107 2.88 2.53 -21.40
C GLU A 107 3.17 2.71 -22.91
N LYS A 108 3.96 1.80 -23.52
CA LYS A 108 4.25 1.78 -24.96
C LYS A 108 3.29 0.90 -25.77
N GLY A 109 2.24 0.37 -25.11
CA GLY A 109 1.25 -0.49 -25.74
C GLY A 109 1.68 -1.95 -25.89
N PHE A 110 2.79 -2.35 -25.29
CA PHE A 110 3.14 -3.77 -25.22
C PHE A 110 2.18 -4.48 -24.28
N ARG A 111 1.66 -5.64 -24.72
CA ARG A 111 0.77 -6.51 -23.96
C ARG A 111 1.19 -7.96 -24.08
N GLN A 112 1.24 -8.66 -22.95
CA GLN A 112 1.58 -10.08 -22.90
C GLN A 112 0.69 -10.80 -21.87
N GLU A 113 0.20 -11.97 -22.23
CA GLU A 113 -0.44 -12.91 -21.31
C GLU A 113 0.57 -13.97 -20.90
N ILE A 114 0.59 -14.32 -19.62
CA ILE A 114 1.47 -15.36 -19.09
C ILE A 114 0.56 -16.48 -18.57
N SER A 115 0.77 -17.68 -19.09
CA SER A 115 0.00 -18.85 -18.67
C SER A 115 0.48 -19.41 -17.34
N LYS A 116 -0.39 -20.19 -16.70
CA LYS A 116 -0.07 -20.94 -15.48
C LYS A 116 1.14 -21.85 -15.68
N GLU A 117 1.18 -22.56 -16.80
CA GLU A 117 2.24 -23.51 -17.13
C GLU A 117 3.60 -22.80 -17.27
N GLU A 118 3.61 -21.65 -17.94
CA GLU A 118 4.81 -20.84 -18.09
C GLU A 118 5.34 -20.37 -16.73
N ILE A 119 4.46 -19.93 -15.83
CA ILE A 119 4.85 -19.52 -14.49
C ILE A 119 5.46 -20.69 -13.72
N ILE A 120 4.81 -21.84 -13.72
CA ILE A 120 5.28 -23.04 -13.01
C ILE A 120 6.68 -23.43 -13.49
N ILE A 121 6.89 -23.51 -14.79
CA ILE A 121 8.19 -23.89 -15.37
C ILE A 121 9.27 -22.87 -14.99
N LYS A 122 9.00 -21.57 -15.15
CA LYS A 122 9.99 -20.53 -14.86
C LYS A 122 10.30 -20.43 -13.37
N VAL A 123 9.29 -20.55 -12.49
CA VAL A 123 9.49 -20.57 -11.03
C VAL A 123 10.31 -21.79 -10.63
N SER A 124 10.00 -22.97 -11.17
CA SER A 124 10.74 -24.19 -10.88
C SER A 124 12.21 -24.09 -11.27
N LYS A 125 12.50 -23.64 -12.49
CA LYS A 125 13.90 -23.48 -12.95
C LYS A 125 14.67 -22.47 -12.14
N LEU A 126 14.06 -21.31 -11.82
CA LEU A 126 14.74 -20.29 -11.03
C LEU A 126 14.95 -20.76 -9.59
N SER A 127 13.98 -21.43 -8.97
CA SER A 127 14.14 -21.99 -7.61
C SER A 127 15.22 -23.08 -7.57
N SER A 128 15.27 -23.96 -8.58
CA SER A 128 16.34 -24.96 -8.76
C SER A 128 17.71 -24.31 -8.90
N TYR A 129 17.82 -23.26 -9.71
CA TYR A 129 19.05 -22.48 -9.85
C TYR A 129 19.49 -21.85 -8.52
N LEU A 130 18.58 -21.17 -7.81
CA LEU A 130 18.89 -20.54 -6.51
C LEU A 130 19.39 -21.58 -5.50
N LYS A 131 18.75 -22.76 -5.43
CA LYS A 131 19.23 -23.88 -4.59
C LYS A 131 20.64 -24.32 -5.01
N SER A 132 20.92 -24.42 -6.32
CA SER A 132 22.21 -24.88 -6.85
C SER A 132 23.38 -23.96 -6.48
N ILE A 133 23.13 -22.67 -6.34
CA ILE A 133 24.13 -21.67 -5.88
C ILE A 133 24.16 -21.53 -4.34
N GLY A 134 23.48 -22.39 -3.60
CA GLY A 134 23.54 -22.47 -2.14
C GLY A 134 22.58 -21.57 -1.38
N ILE A 135 21.58 -20.96 -2.02
CA ILE A 135 20.53 -20.20 -1.35
C ILE A 135 19.64 -21.15 -0.54
N LYS A 136 19.35 -20.75 0.69
CA LYS A 136 18.60 -21.53 1.67
C LYS A 136 17.46 -20.69 2.27
N LYS A 137 16.55 -21.38 2.94
CA LYS A 137 15.52 -20.77 3.79
C LYS A 137 16.12 -19.70 4.71
N GLY A 138 15.52 -18.52 4.73
CA GLY A 138 15.96 -17.37 5.54
C GLY A 138 17.06 -16.50 4.90
N ASP A 139 17.66 -16.91 3.77
CA ASP A 139 18.57 -16.04 3.03
C ASP A 139 17.81 -14.89 2.36
N ARG A 140 18.41 -13.69 2.32
CA ARG A 140 17.76 -12.49 1.75
C ARG A 140 18.16 -12.36 0.30
N ILE A 141 17.13 -12.15 -0.52
CA ILE A 141 17.25 -11.84 -1.94
C ILE A 141 16.61 -10.49 -2.20
N ALA A 142 17.39 -9.56 -2.73
CA ALA A 142 16.93 -8.21 -3.04
C ALA A 142 16.62 -8.05 -4.53
N ALA A 143 15.71 -7.13 -4.86
CA ALA A 143 15.41 -6.79 -6.25
C ALA A 143 15.29 -5.27 -6.47
N ILE A 144 15.87 -4.80 -7.59
CA ILE A 144 15.66 -3.46 -8.14
C ILE A 144 14.92 -3.66 -9.46
N SER A 145 13.61 -3.57 -9.46
CA SER A 145 12.87 -4.05 -10.62
C SER A 145 11.60 -3.27 -10.94
N ALA A 146 11.30 -3.19 -12.24
CA ALA A 146 10.02 -2.77 -12.75
C ALA A 146 8.93 -3.82 -12.44
N ASN A 147 7.67 -3.42 -12.51
CA ASN A 147 6.52 -4.29 -12.26
C ASN A 147 6.24 -5.19 -13.48
N THR A 148 7.07 -6.22 -13.65
CA THR A 148 7.04 -7.14 -14.79
C THR A 148 6.74 -8.57 -14.38
N PRO A 149 6.34 -9.46 -15.32
CA PRO A 149 6.15 -10.89 -15.04
C PRO A 149 7.40 -11.56 -14.45
N ASN A 150 8.59 -11.23 -14.95
CA ASN A 150 9.83 -11.82 -14.44
C ASN A 150 10.11 -11.43 -12.98
N THR A 151 9.70 -10.23 -12.56
CA THR A 151 9.77 -9.80 -11.15
C THR A 151 8.87 -10.67 -10.27
N LEU A 152 7.64 -10.91 -10.70
CA LEU A 152 6.69 -11.75 -9.95
C LEU A 152 7.13 -13.23 -9.94
N ILE A 153 7.60 -13.75 -11.06
CA ILE A 153 8.17 -15.11 -11.15
C ILE A 153 9.35 -15.25 -10.18
N SER A 154 10.22 -14.24 -10.12
CA SER A 154 11.35 -14.23 -9.18
C SER A 154 10.90 -14.20 -7.73
N PHE A 155 9.90 -13.40 -7.41
CA PHE A 155 9.29 -13.35 -6.07
C PHE A 155 8.73 -14.72 -5.66
N LEU A 156 8.00 -15.40 -6.54
CA LEU A 156 7.45 -16.72 -6.27
C LEU A 156 8.57 -17.79 -6.13
N ALA A 157 9.61 -17.73 -6.96
CA ALA A 157 10.75 -18.63 -6.86
C ALA A 157 11.52 -18.49 -5.54
N VAL A 158 11.72 -17.25 -5.08
CA VAL A 158 12.36 -16.95 -3.78
C VAL A 158 11.52 -17.50 -2.64
N ASN A 159 10.20 -17.25 -2.66
CA ASN A 159 9.31 -17.74 -1.60
C ASN A 159 9.11 -19.25 -1.63
N SER A 160 9.17 -19.90 -2.81
CA SER A 160 9.04 -21.37 -2.90
C SER A 160 10.12 -22.09 -2.11
N ILE A 161 11.32 -21.54 -2.03
CA ILE A 161 12.47 -22.10 -1.28
C ILE A 161 12.59 -21.55 0.15
N GLY A 162 11.61 -20.77 0.63
CA GLY A 162 11.62 -20.17 1.97
C GLY A 162 12.66 -19.06 2.16
N ALA A 163 13.23 -18.51 1.09
CA ALA A 163 14.11 -17.35 1.16
C ALA A 163 13.29 -16.06 1.31
N ILE A 164 13.93 -15.01 1.82
CA ILE A 164 13.29 -13.75 2.17
C ILE A 164 13.44 -12.76 1.01
N TRP A 165 12.32 -12.25 0.49
CA TRP A 165 12.28 -11.25 -0.57
C TRP A 165 12.36 -9.84 -0.02
N SER A 166 13.02 -8.94 -0.76
CA SER A 166 12.92 -7.50 -0.55
C SER A 166 13.08 -6.76 -1.87
N SER A 167 12.28 -5.74 -2.14
CA SER A 167 12.35 -5.02 -3.42
C SER A 167 12.28 -3.51 -3.27
N CYS A 168 12.97 -2.85 -4.19
CA CYS A 168 12.88 -1.41 -4.46
C CYS A 168 12.42 -1.17 -5.89
N SER A 169 11.67 -0.10 -6.10
CA SER A 169 11.33 0.37 -7.43
C SER A 169 12.59 0.84 -8.18
N PRO A 170 12.68 0.64 -9.51
CA PRO A 170 13.89 0.95 -10.29
C PRO A 170 14.16 2.46 -10.40
N ASP A 171 13.19 3.29 -10.09
CA ASP A 171 13.30 4.76 -10.08
C ASP A 171 13.97 5.31 -8.80
N PHE A 172 14.15 4.49 -7.75
CA PHE A 172 14.86 4.93 -6.54
C PHE A 172 16.30 5.35 -6.84
N GLY A 173 16.73 6.40 -6.14
CA GLY A 173 18.13 6.83 -6.14
C GLY A 173 19.06 5.77 -5.53
N GLU A 174 20.32 5.78 -5.94
CA GLU A 174 21.36 4.82 -5.48
C GLU A 174 21.48 4.80 -3.95
N ALA A 175 21.58 5.98 -3.32
CA ALA A 175 21.67 6.10 -1.86
C ALA A 175 20.46 5.47 -1.17
N ALA A 176 19.25 5.71 -1.68
CA ALA A 176 18.02 5.17 -1.10
C ALA A 176 17.93 3.64 -1.20
N ILE A 177 18.50 3.05 -2.25
CA ILE A 177 18.59 1.59 -2.39
C ILE A 177 19.61 1.04 -1.39
N LEU A 178 20.78 1.67 -1.29
CA LEU A 178 21.84 1.26 -0.37
C LEU A 178 21.43 1.39 1.10
N ASP A 179 20.71 2.45 1.47
CA ASP A 179 20.14 2.65 2.82
C ASP A 179 19.20 1.50 3.26
N ARG A 180 18.62 0.80 2.30
CA ARG A 180 17.74 -0.35 2.54
C ARG A 180 18.50 -1.66 2.51
N PHE A 181 19.19 -1.92 1.41
CA PHE A 181 19.76 -3.23 1.16
C PHE A 181 21.01 -3.52 2.00
N ASN A 182 21.80 -2.51 2.38
CA ASN A 182 22.91 -2.71 3.32
C ASN A 182 22.43 -3.15 4.71
N GLN A 183 21.20 -2.78 5.12
CA GLN A 183 20.66 -3.23 6.42
C GLN A 183 20.31 -4.71 6.42
N ILE A 184 19.83 -5.25 5.28
CA ILE A 184 19.34 -6.63 5.19
C ILE A 184 20.39 -7.61 4.67
N GLU A 185 21.52 -7.10 4.18
CA GLU A 185 22.66 -7.91 3.74
C GLU A 185 22.26 -9.04 2.77
N PRO A 186 21.72 -8.73 1.56
CA PRO A 186 21.25 -9.74 0.64
C PRO A 186 22.41 -10.53 0.02
N LYS A 187 22.21 -11.82 -0.25
CA LYS A 187 23.15 -12.68 -0.97
C LYS A 187 23.02 -12.58 -2.48
N VAL A 188 21.80 -12.35 -2.97
CA VAL A 188 21.52 -12.23 -4.41
C VAL A 188 20.81 -10.91 -4.68
N LEU A 189 21.21 -10.24 -5.76
CA LEU A 189 20.51 -9.08 -6.29
C LEU A 189 19.91 -9.42 -7.66
N LEU A 190 18.60 -9.29 -7.77
CA LEU A 190 17.86 -9.33 -9.02
C LEU A 190 17.65 -7.90 -9.52
N TYR A 191 17.74 -7.65 -10.84
CA TYR A 191 17.48 -6.32 -11.35
C TYR A 191 16.94 -6.30 -12.78
N SER A 192 16.04 -5.35 -13.06
CA SER A 192 15.70 -4.96 -14.43
C SER A 192 16.75 -3.98 -14.94
N GLU A 193 17.11 -4.06 -16.23
CA GLU A 193 18.08 -3.14 -16.84
C GLU A 193 17.49 -1.77 -17.14
N MET A 194 16.15 -1.70 -17.20
CA MET A 194 15.44 -0.47 -17.56
C MET A 194 13.98 -0.50 -17.04
N TYR A 195 13.31 0.63 -17.18
CA TYR A 195 11.86 0.80 -17.03
C TYR A 195 11.36 1.93 -17.93
N PHE A 196 10.03 2.02 -18.10
CA PHE A 196 9.39 3.12 -18.81
C PHE A 196 8.64 4.03 -17.85
N TYR A 197 8.66 5.34 -18.12
CA TYR A 197 7.81 6.28 -17.40
C TYR A 197 7.65 7.59 -18.19
N GLY A 198 6.40 8.04 -18.40
CA GLY A 198 6.08 9.29 -19.06
C GLY A 198 6.59 9.38 -20.51
N GLY A 199 6.53 8.28 -21.24
CA GLY A 199 7.00 8.19 -22.62
C GLY A 199 8.50 7.95 -22.77
N LYS A 200 9.27 7.93 -21.68
CA LYS A 200 10.74 7.80 -21.71
C LYS A 200 11.16 6.40 -21.27
N LYS A 201 12.27 5.94 -21.87
CA LYS A 201 13.00 4.75 -21.43
C LYS A 201 14.12 5.18 -20.48
N PHE A 202 14.16 4.62 -19.29
CA PHE A 202 15.21 4.85 -18.31
C PHE A 202 16.09 3.61 -18.20
N ASN A 203 17.36 3.75 -18.58
CA ASN A 203 18.35 2.71 -18.38
C ASN A 203 18.99 2.90 -16.98
N ILE A 204 19.01 1.84 -16.18
CA ILE A 204 19.53 1.87 -14.81
C ILE A 204 20.78 1.01 -14.61
N LYS A 205 21.39 0.53 -15.68
CA LYS A 205 22.58 -0.34 -15.62
C LYS A 205 23.73 0.25 -14.80
N GLU A 206 24.03 1.53 -14.98
CA GLU A 206 25.10 2.22 -14.25
C GLU A 206 24.81 2.25 -12.75
N LYS A 207 23.61 2.69 -12.38
CA LYS A 207 23.11 2.71 -11.00
C LYS A 207 23.20 1.32 -10.34
N VAL A 208 22.72 0.29 -11.02
CA VAL A 208 22.77 -1.09 -10.51
C VAL A 208 24.22 -1.58 -10.36
N THR A 209 25.11 -1.22 -11.31
CA THR A 209 26.54 -1.57 -11.20
C THR A 209 27.17 -0.96 -9.94
N ASN A 210 26.84 0.29 -9.61
CA ASN A 210 27.32 0.94 -8.40
C ASN A 210 26.77 0.26 -7.15
N VAL A 211 25.47 -0.03 -7.12
CA VAL A 211 24.83 -0.75 -6.00
C VAL A 211 25.46 -2.12 -5.78
N ILE A 212 25.68 -2.93 -6.84
CA ILE A 212 26.35 -4.24 -6.75
C ILE A 212 27.76 -4.10 -6.14
N ARG A 213 28.49 -3.05 -6.49
CA ARG A 213 29.85 -2.82 -5.98
C ARG A 213 29.87 -2.48 -4.48
N GLU A 214 28.85 -1.75 -4.02
CA GLU A 214 28.76 -1.28 -2.62
C GLU A 214 28.22 -2.33 -1.65
N ILE A 215 27.33 -3.23 -2.08
CA ILE A 215 26.78 -4.29 -1.21
C ILE A 215 27.78 -5.46 -1.15
N LYS A 216 28.49 -5.57 -0.04
CA LYS A 216 29.62 -6.53 0.13
C LYS A 216 29.16 -7.99 0.34
N THR A 217 27.91 -8.21 0.68
CA THR A 217 27.36 -9.56 0.95
C THR A 217 26.85 -10.26 -0.30
N LEU A 218 26.82 -9.57 -1.45
CA LEU A 218 26.33 -10.17 -2.70
C LEU A 218 27.30 -11.27 -3.18
N GLU A 219 26.74 -12.46 -3.35
CA GLU A 219 27.40 -13.62 -3.94
C GLU A 219 27.10 -13.73 -5.43
N GLN A 220 25.91 -13.25 -5.87
CA GLN A 220 25.45 -13.33 -7.24
C GLN A 220 24.52 -12.15 -7.61
N SER A 221 24.58 -11.76 -8.90
CA SER A 221 23.59 -10.83 -9.49
C SER A 221 22.91 -11.45 -10.70
N LEU A 222 21.59 -11.22 -10.85
CA LEU A 222 20.77 -11.72 -11.94
C LEU A 222 20.07 -10.56 -12.66
N CYS A 223 20.23 -10.48 -13.97
CA CYS A 223 19.42 -9.61 -14.80
C CYS A 223 18.11 -10.30 -15.13
N ILE A 224 16.97 -9.78 -14.62
CA ILE A 224 15.65 -10.36 -14.82
C ILE A 224 14.92 -9.77 -16.03
N ASN A 225 15.64 -9.28 -16.98
CA ASN A 225 15.22 -8.70 -18.25
C ASN A 225 13.80 -8.12 -18.28
N TYR A 226 13.67 -6.89 -18.70
CA TYR A 226 12.36 -6.22 -18.78
C TYR A 226 11.41 -6.91 -19.78
N GLN A 227 11.96 -7.31 -20.92
CA GLN A 227 11.31 -8.08 -21.97
C GLN A 227 12.35 -9.07 -22.51
N ASP A 228 11.95 -9.98 -23.40
CA ASP A 228 12.87 -10.90 -24.09
C ASP A 228 13.86 -10.17 -25.04
N THR A 229 14.28 -8.98 -24.68
CA THR A 229 15.26 -8.20 -25.41
C THR A 229 16.66 -8.75 -25.12
N LYS A 230 17.37 -9.14 -26.18
CA LYS A 230 18.78 -9.51 -26.12
C LYS A 230 19.65 -8.26 -25.91
N GLU A 231 19.51 -7.56 -24.79
CA GLU A 231 20.44 -6.51 -24.42
C GLU A 231 21.65 -7.11 -23.69
N GLU A 232 22.84 -6.57 -23.96
CA GLU A 232 24.08 -7.02 -23.33
C GLU A 232 24.01 -6.93 -21.80
N VAL A 233 24.21 -8.06 -21.14
CA VAL A 233 24.28 -8.19 -19.69
C VAL A 233 25.51 -7.45 -19.15
N LEU A 234 25.37 -6.81 -18.00
CA LEU A 234 26.48 -6.15 -17.31
C LEU A 234 27.55 -7.17 -16.91
N LYS A 235 28.74 -7.08 -17.51
CA LYS A 235 29.98 -7.83 -17.14
C LYS A 235 29.85 -9.36 -16.89
N LYS A 236 31.01 -10.05 -16.91
CA LYS A 236 31.18 -11.49 -16.73
C LYS A 236 30.55 -12.13 -15.47
N GLU A 237 30.07 -11.34 -14.50
CA GLU A 237 29.60 -11.81 -13.20
C GLU A 237 28.07 -11.75 -13.04
N THR A 238 27.34 -11.27 -14.05
CA THR A 238 25.87 -11.20 -14.03
C THR A 238 25.28 -12.27 -14.94
N ILE A 239 24.31 -13.01 -14.44
CA ILE A 239 23.60 -14.04 -15.19
C ILE A 239 22.30 -13.45 -15.74
N ASP A 240 22.04 -13.74 -17.03
CA ASP A 240 20.76 -13.45 -17.65
C ASP A 240 19.73 -14.51 -17.23
N ILE A 241 18.57 -14.08 -16.70
CA ILE A 241 17.52 -14.99 -16.27
C ILE A 241 17.01 -15.90 -17.39
N ASN A 242 17.07 -15.45 -18.65
CA ASN A 242 16.69 -16.28 -19.80
C ASN A 242 17.62 -17.47 -20.00
N SER A 243 18.89 -17.37 -19.59
CA SER A 243 19.81 -18.50 -19.61
C SER A 243 19.38 -19.59 -18.63
N ILE A 244 18.81 -19.19 -17.47
CA ILE A 244 18.25 -20.09 -16.46
C ILE A 244 16.97 -20.74 -16.99
N PHE A 245 16.06 -19.95 -17.56
CA PHE A 245 14.79 -20.45 -18.09
C PHE A 245 14.96 -21.43 -19.28
N ASN A 246 16.02 -21.25 -20.05
CA ASN A 246 16.36 -22.13 -21.19
C ASN A 246 17.30 -23.28 -20.82
N ASP A 247 17.78 -23.36 -19.58
CA ASP A 247 18.65 -24.43 -19.14
C ASP A 247 17.84 -25.74 -18.98
N LYS A 248 18.17 -26.74 -19.79
CA LYS A 248 17.54 -28.04 -19.79
C LYS A 248 18.00 -29.00 -18.66
N TYR A 249 19.03 -28.60 -17.91
CA TYR A 249 19.56 -29.40 -16.80
C TYR A 249 18.94 -28.97 -15.45
N LEU A 250 18.26 -27.82 -15.40
CA LEU A 250 17.52 -27.38 -14.21
C LEU A 250 16.16 -28.09 -14.14
N SER A 251 15.75 -28.43 -12.92
CA SER A 251 14.49 -29.14 -12.68
C SER A 251 13.29 -28.30 -13.12
N GLU A 252 12.33 -28.93 -13.75
CA GLU A 252 10.99 -28.39 -14.02
C GLU A 252 9.97 -28.84 -12.96
N GLU A 253 10.39 -29.71 -12.04
CA GLU A 253 9.57 -30.12 -10.90
C GLU A 253 9.69 -29.05 -9.79
N LEU A 254 8.54 -28.52 -9.40
CA LEU A 254 8.45 -27.47 -8.40
C LEU A 254 8.25 -28.07 -7.00
N GLU A 255 9.19 -27.77 -6.13
CA GLU A 255 9.15 -28.13 -4.72
C GLU A 255 8.94 -26.90 -3.86
N PHE A 256 8.21 -27.06 -2.76
CA PHE A 256 7.93 -26.00 -1.81
C PHE A 256 8.56 -26.30 -0.45
N GLU A 257 9.38 -25.36 0.04
CA GLU A 257 9.96 -25.44 1.38
C GLU A 257 8.88 -25.25 2.44
N SER A 258 8.86 -26.13 3.42
CA SER A 258 7.94 -26.01 4.56
C SER A 258 8.37 -24.88 5.49
N CYS A 259 7.55 -23.85 5.61
CA CYS A 259 7.80 -22.69 6.47
C CYS A 259 6.77 -22.66 7.60
N SER A 260 7.22 -22.32 8.82
CA SER A 260 6.28 -21.99 9.90
C SER A 260 5.41 -20.80 9.47
N PHE A 261 4.18 -20.74 9.96
CA PHE A 261 3.29 -19.58 9.74
C PHE A 261 3.99 -18.25 10.06
N ASN A 262 4.85 -18.24 11.08
CA ASN A 262 5.54 -17.06 11.60
C ASN A 262 6.97 -16.88 11.07
N ASP A 263 7.44 -17.71 10.13
CA ASP A 263 8.76 -17.52 9.50
C ASP A 263 8.76 -16.25 8.63
N PRO A 264 9.90 -15.53 8.53
CA PRO A 264 10.00 -14.34 7.68
C PRO A 264 9.83 -14.70 6.20
N MET A 265 9.06 -13.90 5.46
CA MET A 265 8.80 -14.07 4.03
C MET A 265 9.34 -12.92 3.20
N TYR A 266 9.06 -11.69 3.60
CA TYR A 266 9.58 -10.49 2.92
C TYR A 266 9.84 -9.35 3.89
N ILE A 267 10.73 -8.44 3.45
CA ILE A 267 11.07 -7.22 4.16
C ILE A 267 10.60 -6.04 3.32
N LEU A 268 9.71 -5.25 3.89
CA LEU A 268 9.23 -3.99 3.31
C LEU A 268 9.83 -2.80 4.05
N TYR A 269 9.77 -1.64 3.44
CA TYR A 269 10.35 -0.43 4.00
C TYR A 269 9.29 0.65 4.20
N SER A 270 9.28 1.25 5.38
CA SER A 270 8.59 2.52 5.60
C SER A 270 9.61 3.64 5.74
N SER A 271 9.27 4.80 5.19
CA SER A 271 10.03 6.02 5.44
C SER A 271 9.84 6.38 6.91
N GLY A 272 10.81 6.04 7.76
CA GLY A 272 10.82 6.51 9.14
C GLY A 272 10.88 8.04 9.17
N THR A 273 10.10 8.66 10.04
CA THR A 273 10.10 10.11 10.26
C THR A 273 11.41 10.60 10.89
N THR A 274 12.26 9.69 11.35
CA THR A 274 13.38 10.02 12.27
C THR A 274 14.74 9.44 11.88
N GLY A 275 14.92 8.82 10.70
CA GLY A 275 16.23 8.23 10.35
C GLY A 275 16.20 7.26 9.18
N GLU A 276 17.05 6.25 9.22
CA GLU A 276 17.11 5.18 8.22
C GLU A 276 15.74 4.50 8.02
N PRO A 277 15.43 4.00 6.82
CA PRO A 277 14.20 3.26 6.57
C PRO A 277 14.05 2.08 7.53
N LYS A 278 12.85 1.92 8.11
CA LYS A 278 12.53 0.74 8.92
C LYS A 278 12.47 -0.49 8.00
N CYS A 279 13.21 -1.53 8.32
CA CYS A 279 13.16 -2.82 7.61
C CYS A 279 12.12 -3.71 8.28
N ILE A 280 10.88 -3.64 7.84
CA ILE A 280 9.72 -4.30 8.45
C ILE A 280 9.65 -5.73 7.96
N VAL A 281 9.74 -6.69 8.89
CA VAL A 281 9.76 -8.12 8.56
C VAL A 281 8.36 -8.70 8.68
N HIS A 282 7.82 -9.19 7.56
CA HIS A 282 6.52 -9.86 7.51
C HIS A 282 6.66 -11.37 7.43
N ASN A 283 5.72 -12.07 8.07
CA ASN A 283 5.69 -13.53 8.11
C ASN A 283 5.02 -14.16 6.88
N VAL A 284 5.11 -15.49 6.77
CA VAL A 284 4.58 -16.26 5.62
C VAL A 284 3.06 -16.31 5.64
N GLY A 285 2.45 -16.59 6.78
CA GLY A 285 1.02 -16.92 6.87
C GLY A 285 0.12 -15.70 7.01
N GLY A 286 0.54 -14.69 7.77
CA GLY A 286 -0.28 -13.54 8.11
C GLY A 286 -0.72 -12.71 6.91
N PRO A 287 0.21 -12.23 6.07
CA PRO A 287 -0.15 -11.50 4.86
C PRO A 287 -1.05 -12.31 3.92
N LEU A 288 -0.78 -13.59 3.72
CA LEU A 288 -1.63 -14.46 2.90
C LEU A 288 -3.07 -14.49 3.41
N LEU A 289 -3.25 -14.76 4.72
CA LEU A 289 -4.57 -14.86 5.36
C LEU A 289 -5.32 -13.53 5.32
N GLN A 290 -4.65 -12.42 5.63
CA GLN A 290 -5.25 -11.08 5.63
C GLN A 290 -5.61 -10.62 4.21
N HIS A 291 -4.72 -10.78 3.24
CA HIS A 291 -4.98 -10.38 1.86
C HIS A 291 -6.14 -11.18 1.25
N MET A 292 -6.17 -12.49 1.45
CA MET A 292 -7.30 -13.31 0.97
C MET A 292 -8.62 -12.92 1.65
N LYS A 293 -8.61 -12.59 2.94
CA LYS A 293 -9.77 -12.04 3.64
C LYS A 293 -10.24 -10.73 2.99
N GLU A 294 -9.33 -9.83 2.71
CA GLU A 294 -9.63 -8.54 2.11
C GLU A 294 -10.15 -8.70 0.68
N HIS A 295 -9.49 -9.52 -0.13
CA HIS A 295 -9.93 -9.80 -1.51
C HIS A 295 -11.32 -10.44 -1.54
N GLN A 296 -11.54 -11.52 -0.77
CA GLN A 296 -12.75 -12.31 -0.91
C GLN A 296 -13.92 -11.79 -0.09
N LEU A 297 -13.69 -11.25 1.12
CA LEU A 297 -14.78 -10.80 1.99
C LEU A 297 -15.06 -9.30 1.85
N HIS A 298 -14.03 -8.48 1.74
CA HIS A 298 -14.17 -7.02 1.68
C HIS A 298 -14.29 -6.45 0.27
N CYS A 299 -13.63 -7.08 -0.70
CA CYS A 299 -13.76 -6.71 -2.11
C CYS A 299 -14.77 -7.57 -2.86
N ASP A 300 -15.12 -8.76 -2.33
CA ASP A 300 -15.92 -9.77 -3.02
C ASP A 300 -15.32 -10.20 -4.37
N LEU A 301 -13.99 -10.32 -4.41
CA LEU A 301 -13.25 -10.76 -5.60
C LEU A 301 -13.57 -12.23 -5.89
N LYS A 302 -14.09 -12.50 -7.08
CA LYS A 302 -14.47 -13.85 -7.52
C LYS A 302 -13.35 -14.50 -8.35
N PRO A 303 -13.32 -15.84 -8.43
CA PRO A 303 -12.41 -16.53 -9.34
C PRO A 303 -12.54 -16.05 -10.79
N ASN A 304 -11.40 -15.91 -11.47
CA ASN A 304 -11.25 -15.43 -12.85
C ASN A 304 -11.60 -13.95 -13.09
N GLU A 305 -11.97 -13.19 -12.07
CA GLU A 305 -12.08 -11.74 -12.22
C GLU A 305 -10.70 -11.11 -12.35
N LYS A 306 -10.66 -9.96 -13.01
CA LYS A 306 -9.44 -9.21 -13.27
C LYS A 306 -9.28 -8.07 -12.29
N ILE A 307 -8.12 -8.02 -11.65
CA ILE A 307 -7.76 -6.93 -10.74
C ILE A 307 -6.51 -6.21 -11.23
N PHE A 308 -6.60 -4.91 -11.30
CA PHE A 308 -5.50 -4.01 -11.59
C PHE A 308 -5.29 -3.06 -10.43
N TYR A 309 -4.12 -3.09 -9.81
CA TYR A 309 -3.68 -2.06 -8.88
C TYR A 309 -2.50 -1.31 -9.46
N PHE A 310 -2.65 0.00 -9.68
CA PHE A 310 -1.53 0.82 -10.13
C PHE A 310 -0.51 0.95 -9.01
N THR A 311 0.61 0.26 -9.13
CA THR A 311 1.62 0.12 -8.08
C THR A 311 3.00 -0.17 -8.66
N THR A 312 4.03 -0.05 -7.82
CA THR A 312 5.41 -0.47 -8.10
C THR A 312 5.84 -1.56 -7.13
N CYS A 313 6.90 -2.32 -7.46
CA CYS A 313 7.43 -3.37 -6.60
C CYS A 313 7.99 -2.87 -5.26
N GLY A 314 8.19 -1.57 -5.11
CA GLY A 314 8.64 -0.93 -3.88
C GLY A 314 7.50 -0.47 -2.96
N TRP A 315 6.24 -0.64 -3.36
CA TRP A 315 5.07 -0.28 -2.56
C TRP A 315 4.29 -1.53 -2.12
N MET A 316 3.84 -1.58 -0.86
CA MET A 316 3.16 -2.74 -0.28
C MET A 316 1.91 -3.19 -1.05
N MET A 317 1.27 -2.29 -1.81
CA MET A 317 0.11 -2.65 -2.65
C MET A 317 0.47 -3.61 -3.78
N TRP A 318 1.76 -3.70 -4.16
CA TRP A 318 2.22 -4.76 -5.06
C TRP A 318 2.10 -6.15 -4.41
N ASN A 319 2.51 -6.29 -3.15
CA ASN A 319 2.38 -7.55 -2.40
C ASN A 319 0.91 -7.92 -2.22
N TRP A 320 0.05 -6.92 -1.96
CA TRP A 320 -1.40 -7.12 -1.87
C TRP A 320 -1.99 -7.58 -3.22
N LEU A 321 -1.63 -6.93 -4.34
CA LEU A 321 -2.05 -7.32 -5.68
C LEU A 321 -1.63 -8.75 -6.03
N VAL A 322 -0.37 -9.11 -5.77
CA VAL A 322 0.15 -10.46 -6.04
C VAL A 322 -0.62 -11.53 -5.27
N SER A 323 -1.01 -11.25 -4.03
CA SER A 323 -1.81 -12.18 -3.22
C SER A 323 -3.21 -12.45 -3.79
N ALA A 324 -3.74 -11.62 -4.71
CA ALA A 324 -5.02 -11.86 -5.36
C ALA A 324 -5.01 -13.14 -6.24
N LEU A 325 -3.83 -13.57 -6.66
CA LEU A 325 -3.65 -14.85 -7.35
C LEU A 325 -4.09 -16.05 -6.51
N ALA A 326 -3.93 -15.98 -5.17
CA ALA A 326 -4.43 -17.02 -4.25
C ALA A 326 -5.97 -17.11 -4.25
N SER A 327 -6.66 -16.04 -4.61
CA SER A 327 -8.11 -15.98 -4.81
C SER A 327 -8.55 -16.37 -6.24
N LYS A 328 -7.65 -16.96 -7.02
CA LYS A 328 -7.88 -17.38 -8.42
C LYS A 328 -8.20 -16.22 -9.38
N ALA A 329 -7.81 -15.00 -9.05
CA ALA A 329 -7.97 -13.85 -9.91
C ALA A 329 -6.91 -13.81 -11.02
N THR A 330 -7.16 -13.01 -12.06
CA THR A 330 -6.15 -12.55 -13.03
C THR A 330 -5.67 -11.18 -12.61
N ILE A 331 -4.37 -11.01 -12.44
CA ILE A 331 -3.79 -9.70 -12.10
C ILE A 331 -3.23 -8.98 -13.33
N ILE A 332 -3.38 -7.66 -13.34
CA ILE A 332 -2.74 -6.81 -14.34
C ILE A 332 -1.47 -6.22 -13.76
N LEU A 333 -0.33 -6.52 -14.37
CA LEU A 333 0.93 -5.86 -14.09
C LEU A 333 1.14 -4.73 -15.09
N TYR A 334 1.51 -3.57 -14.61
CA TYR A 334 1.70 -2.39 -15.46
C TYR A 334 3.03 -1.69 -15.14
N ASP A 335 3.77 -1.32 -16.19
CA ASP A 335 4.96 -0.48 -16.08
C ASP A 335 4.81 0.76 -16.96
N GLY A 336 4.84 1.93 -16.33
CA GLY A 336 4.66 3.22 -16.98
C GLY A 336 3.97 4.25 -16.10
N SER A 337 3.81 5.46 -16.66
CA SER A 337 3.06 6.55 -16.03
C SER A 337 1.55 6.31 -16.17
N PRO A 338 0.75 6.61 -15.14
CA PRO A 338 -0.70 6.51 -15.23
C PRO A 338 -1.34 7.58 -16.14
N PHE A 339 -0.53 8.58 -16.52
CA PHE A 339 -0.94 9.73 -17.33
C PHE A 339 -0.30 9.78 -18.73
N PHE A 340 0.32 8.71 -19.19
CA PHE A 340 0.92 8.65 -20.53
C PHE A 340 0.24 7.57 -21.39
N PRO A 341 -0.11 7.88 -22.66
CA PRO A 341 0.07 9.17 -23.35
C PRO A 341 -0.94 10.26 -22.97
N GLY A 342 -1.96 9.94 -22.19
CA GLY A 342 -3.02 10.84 -21.75
C GLY A 342 -3.60 10.41 -20.41
N LYS A 343 -4.49 11.21 -19.85
CA LYS A 343 -5.15 10.94 -18.56
C LYS A 343 -6.11 9.75 -18.60
N GLU A 344 -6.62 9.44 -19.77
CA GLU A 344 -7.45 8.29 -20.05
C GLU A 344 -6.72 6.95 -20.02
N SER A 345 -5.38 6.93 -19.96
CA SER A 345 -4.55 5.73 -20.18
C SER A 345 -4.95 4.55 -19.27
N ILE A 346 -5.09 4.77 -17.97
CA ILE A 346 -5.52 3.71 -17.04
C ILE A 346 -6.98 3.32 -17.29
N VAL A 347 -7.87 4.30 -17.50
CA VAL A 347 -9.29 4.05 -17.76
C VAL A 347 -9.47 3.24 -19.04
N GLN A 348 -8.69 3.54 -20.08
CA GLN A 348 -8.68 2.79 -21.33
C GLN A 348 -8.21 1.34 -21.15
N ILE A 349 -7.20 1.10 -20.29
CA ILE A 349 -6.78 -0.26 -19.94
C ILE A 349 -7.91 -1.00 -19.21
N VAL A 350 -8.59 -0.34 -18.27
CA VAL A 350 -9.73 -0.90 -17.54
C VAL A 350 -10.82 -1.36 -18.49
N ASP A 351 -11.18 -0.52 -19.45
CA ASP A 351 -12.21 -0.82 -20.45
C ASP A 351 -11.78 -1.94 -21.41
N ASN A 352 -10.61 -1.80 -22.02
CA ASN A 352 -10.09 -2.75 -23.02
C ASN A 352 -9.88 -4.16 -22.45
N GLU A 353 -9.33 -4.25 -21.24
CA GLU A 353 -9.07 -5.53 -20.57
C GLU A 353 -10.28 -6.07 -19.81
N ARG A 354 -11.39 -5.32 -19.76
CA ARG A 354 -12.60 -5.66 -19.00
C ARG A 354 -12.27 -5.96 -17.53
N ILE A 355 -11.59 -5.03 -16.88
CA ILE A 355 -11.14 -5.15 -15.49
C ILE A 355 -12.32 -4.99 -14.55
N ASN A 356 -12.37 -5.83 -13.51
CA ASN A 356 -13.44 -5.83 -12.51
C ASN A 356 -13.08 -4.94 -11.30
N PHE A 357 -11.79 -4.86 -10.96
CA PHE A 357 -11.28 -4.11 -9.81
C PHE A 357 -10.14 -3.19 -10.23
N LEU A 358 -10.31 -1.90 -10.00
CA LEU A 358 -9.28 -0.89 -10.22
C LEU A 358 -8.78 -0.34 -8.89
N GLY A 359 -7.51 -0.52 -8.57
CA GLY A 359 -6.85 0.10 -7.43
C GLY A 359 -5.94 1.25 -7.84
N VAL A 360 -6.12 2.41 -7.21
CA VAL A 360 -5.35 3.63 -7.48
C VAL A 360 -5.09 4.42 -6.20
N SER A 361 -4.18 5.38 -6.26
CA SER A 361 -4.03 6.34 -5.15
C SER A 361 -5.14 7.38 -5.16
N ALA A 362 -5.47 7.97 -4.00
CA ALA A 362 -6.39 9.10 -3.92
C ALA A 362 -5.93 10.27 -4.81
N LYS A 363 -4.62 10.49 -4.90
CA LYS A 363 -4.04 11.54 -5.75
C LYS A 363 -4.24 11.31 -7.26
N TYR A 364 -4.38 10.08 -7.71
CA TYR A 364 -4.75 9.79 -9.09
C TYR A 364 -6.19 10.29 -9.37
N LEU A 365 -7.14 10.00 -8.49
CA LEU A 365 -8.52 10.48 -8.60
C LEU A 365 -8.61 12.01 -8.52
N ASP A 366 -7.85 12.62 -7.60
CA ASP A 366 -7.74 14.07 -7.49
C ASP A 366 -7.22 14.70 -8.80
N ALA A 367 -6.20 14.08 -9.42
CA ALA A 367 -5.64 14.58 -10.67
C ALA A 367 -6.65 14.51 -11.83
N LEU A 368 -7.41 13.42 -11.95
CA LEU A 368 -8.46 13.30 -12.96
C LEU A 368 -9.55 14.34 -12.74
N ARG A 369 -10.00 14.53 -11.50
CA ARG A 369 -11.00 15.55 -11.14
C ARG A 369 -10.52 16.95 -11.48
N ASN A 370 -9.31 17.32 -11.08
CA ASN A 370 -8.76 18.67 -11.32
C ASN A 370 -8.61 18.99 -12.80
N ASP A 371 -8.48 17.97 -13.64
CA ASP A 371 -8.45 18.11 -15.10
C ASP A 371 -9.81 18.01 -15.77
N ASN A 372 -10.89 17.91 -15.00
CA ASN A 372 -12.25 17.73 -15.47
C ASN A 372 -12.38 16.54 -16.45
N PHE A 373 -11.63 15.45 -16.21
CA PHE A 373 -11.73 14.25 -17.02
C PHE A 373 -13.07 13.54 -16.74
N SER A 374 -13.78 13.12 -17.80
CA SER A 374 -14.98 12.30 -17.69
C SER A 374 -14.84 11.03 -18.51
N ALA A 375 -15.17 9.90 -17.91
CA ALA A 375 -15.16 8.58 -18.54
C ALA A 375 -16.54 8.14 -19.01
N ILE A 376 -17.62 8.62 -18.37
CA ILE A 376 -19.01 8.12 -18.55
C ILE A 376 -19.44 8.13 -20.02
N ASP A 377 -19.14 9.19 -20.77
CA ASP A 377 -19.54 9.30 -22.18
C ASP A 377 -18.52 8.72 -23.17
N ARG A 378 -17.40 8.19 -22.68
CA ARG A 378 -16.26 7.79 -23.52
C ARG A 378 -15.91 6.31 -23.42
N PHE A 379 -16.22 5.68 -22.30
CA PHE A 379 -15.85 4.29 -21.97
C PHE A 379 -17.06 3.55 -21.42
N SER A 380 -17.20 2.27 -21.74
CA SER A 380 -18.30 1.46 -21.22
C SER A 380 -18.11 1.13 -19.73
N LEU A 381 -16.91 0.73 -19.34
CA LEU A 381 -16.56 0.27 -18.00
C LEU A 381 -17.53 -0.75 -17.39
N ASP A 382 -18.28 -1.49 -18.22
CA ASP A 382 -19.34 -2.43 -17.78
C ASP A 382 -18.83 -3.49 -16.80
N SER A 383 -17.58 -3.91 -16.97
CA SER A 383 -16.96 -4.93 -16.13
C SER A 383 -16.49 -4.40 -14.77
N LEU A 384 -16.29 -3.09 -14.64
CA LEU A 384 -15.72 -2.48 -13.43
C LEU A 384 -16.75 -2.48 -12.31
N ARG A 385 -16.50 -3.25 -11.26
CA ARG A 385 -17.38 -3.38 -10.09
C ARG A 385 -16.88 -2.61 -8.88
N CYS A 386 -15.58 -2.42 -8.76
CA CYS A 386 -14.99 -1.79 -7.60
C CYS A 386 -13.80 -0.90 -7.97
N ILE A 387 -13.74 0.27 -7.36
CA ILE A 387 -12.57 1.15 -7.34
C ILE A 387 -12.02 1.18 -5.92
N LEU A 388 -10.75 0.82 -5.76
CA LEU A 388 -10.02 0.82 -4.49
C LEU A 388 -9.13 2.05 -4.43
N SER A 389 -9.15 2.80 -3.34
CA SER A 389 -8.33 3.99 -3.18
C SER A 389 -7.60 4.03 -1.84
N THR A 390 -6.27 4.26 -1.87
CA THR A 390 -5.43 4.40 -0.68
C THR A 390 -4.21 5.29 -0.94
N GLY A 391 -3.29 5.35 0.02
CA GLY A 391 -2.04 6.13 -0.07
C GLY A 391 -2.13 7.50 0.57
N SER A 392 -3.27 8.14 0.52
CA SER A 392 -3.66 9.35 1.26
C SER A 392 -5.17 9.35 1.48
N PRO A 393 -5.71 10.18 2.39
CA PRO A 393 -7.16 10.29 2.54
C PRO A 393 -7.82 10.71 1.23
N LEU A 394 -8.88 9.99 0.82
CA LEU A 394 -9.71 10.39 -0.30
C LEU A 394 -10.66 11.49 0.18
N ILE A 395 -10.64 12.63 -0.50
CA ILE A 395 -11.48 13.77 -0.12
C ILE A 395 -12.91 13.60 -0.65
N ARG A 396 -13.84 14.30 -0.01
CA ARG A 396 -15.28 14.24 -0.32
C ARG A 396 -15.56 14.49 -1.79
N GLU A 397 -14.99 15.53 -2.35
CA GLU A 397 -15.17 15.95 -3.75
C GLU A 397 -14.68 14.88 -4.74
N SER A 398 -13.69 14.07 -4.35
CA SER A 398 -13.19 12.98 -5.19
C SER A 398 -14.06 11.72 -5.09
N PHE A 399 -14.79 11.52 -3.98
CA PHE A 399 -15.87 10.54 -3.93
C PHE A 399 -16.98 10.92 -4.91
N GLU A 400 -17.50 12.15 -4.85
CA GLU A 400 -18.57 12.67 -5.70
C GLU A 400 -18.17 12.59 -7.19
N TYR A 401 -16.93 13.03 -7.50
CA TYR A 401 -16.37 12.96 -8.85
C TYR A 401 -16.39 11.52 -9.44
N VAL A 402 -16.11 10.50 -8.66
CA VAL A 402 -16.13 9.11 -9.16
C VAL A 402 -17.52 8.76 -9.69
N TYR A 403 -18.58 9.10 -8.95
CA TYR A 403 -19.96 8.76 -9.34
C TYR A 403 -20.50 9.66 -10.45
N GLU A 404 -20.09 10.92 -10.50
CA GLU A 404 -20.54 11.89 -11.50
C GLU A 404 -19.81 11.75 -12.84
N HIS A 405 -18.52 11.34 -12.83
CA HIS A 405 -17.66 11.44 -14.00
C HIS A 405 -16.95 10.14 -14.41
N LEU A 406 -16.77 9.18 -13.51
CA LEU A 406 -16.12 7.91 -13.86
C LEU A 406 -17.11 6.77 -14.05
N LYS A 407 -17.91 6.47 -13.04
CA LYS A 407 -18.95 5.43 -13.13
C LYS A 407 -19.98 5.59 -12.03
N GLU A 408 -21.27 5.72 -12.40
CA GLU A 408 -22.38 5.91 -11.47
C GLU A 408 -22.61 4.69 -10.56
N ASP A 409 -22.60 3.47 -11.11
CA ASP A 409 -22.80 2.23 -10.35
C ASP A 409 -21.47 1.50 -10.15
N VAL A 410 -20.74 1.88 -9.11
CA VAL A 410 -19.47 1.24 -8.73
C VAL A 410 -19.27 1.28 -7.21
N HIS A 411 -18.77 0.19 -6.64
CA HIS A 411 -18.33 0.18 -5.24
C HIS A 411 -17.03 0.96 -5.11
N LEU A 412 -17.06 2.16 -4.53
CA LEU A 412 -15.85 2.94 -4.22
C LEU A 412 -15.38 2.61 -2.81
N ALA A 413 -14.33 1.83 -2.71
CA ALA A 413 -13.72 1.39 -1.45
C ALA A 413 -12.48 2.24 -1.12
N SER A 414 -12.64 3.26 -0.29
CA SER A 414 -11.51 3.92 0.36
C SER A 414 -10.94 3.03 1.45
N ILE A 415 -9.61 2.99 1.59
CA ILE A 415 -8.90 2.05 2.46
C ILE A 415 -7.84 2.79 3.26
N SER A 416 -7.73 2.50 4.56
CA SER A 416 -6.60 2.94 5.38
C SER A 416 -5.96 1.78 6.13
N GLY A 417 -4.65 1.71 6.01
CA GLY A 417 -3.78 0.73 6.65
C GLY A 417 -2.33 1.18 6.52
N GLY A 418 -1.40 0.25 6.45
CA GLY A 418 0.01 0.62 6.32
C GLY A 418 0.90 -0.51 5.86
N THR A 419 2.05 -0.13 5.34
CA THR A 419 3.16 -1.06 5.08
C THR A 419 3.52 -1.83 6.36
N ASP A 420 3.28 -1.21 7.51
CA ASP A 420 3.61 -1.73 8.83
C ASP A 420 2.88 -3.04 9.14
N ILE A 421 1.59 -3.13 8.81
CA ILE A 421 0.80 -4.37 8.98
C ILE A 421 0.53 -5.09 7.66
N VAL A 422 0.95 -4.53 6.55
CA VAL A 422 0.70 -5.00 5.17
C VAL A 422 -0.77 -5.38 4.91
N SER A 423 -1.67 -4.63 5.52
CA SER A 423 -3.11 -4.88 5.59
C SER A 423 -3.85 -3.57 5.87
N CYS A 424 -5.17 -3.65 6.11
CA CYS A 424 -6.05 -2.53 6.38
C CYS A 424 -6.65 -2.59 7.79
N PHE A 425 -6.64 -1.45 8.50
CA PHE A 425 -7.40 -1.26 9.73
C PHE A 425 -8.88 -1.00 9.43
N VAL A 426 -9.11 -0.17 8.43
CA VAL A 426 -10.43 0.23 7.94
C VAL A 426 -10.46 0.14 6.43
N ILE A 427 -11.58 -0.33 5.88
CA ILE A 427 -11.65 -0.82 4.51
C ILE A 427 -13.07 -0.68 3.94
N GLY A 428 -13.21 -0.93 2.64
CA GLY A 428 -14.49 -1.06 1.97
C GLY A 428 -15.25 -2.33 2.34
N ASN A 429 -16.53 -2.34 1.97
CA ASN A 429 -17.41 -3.48 2.17
C ASN A 429 -18.45 -3.53 1.05
N PRO A 430 -18.61 -4.67 0.36
CA PRO A 430 -19.47 -4.78 -0.82
C PRO A 430 -20.98 -4.63 -0.52
N ILE A 431 -21.38 -4.77 0.75
CA ILE A 431 -22.81 -4.74 1.15
C ILE A 431 -23.21 -3.47 1.91
N LEU A 432 -22.24 -2.69 2.36
CA LEU A 432 -22.50 -1.44 3.07
C LEU A 432 -22.61 -0.26 2.10
N PRO A 433 -23.40 0.77 2.43
CA PRO A 433 -23.48 1.97 1.62
C PRO A 433 -22.15 2.75 1.63
N VAL A 434 -21.89 3.46 0.55
CA VAL A 434 -20.78 4.42 0.46
C VAL A 434 -21.30 5.82 0.75
N PHE A 435 -20.76 6.44 1.78
CA PHE A 435 -21.02 7.83 2.13
C PHE A 435 -19.84 8.73 1.71
N SER A 436 -20.14 9.93 1.26
CA SER A 436 -19.14 10.88 0.78
C SER A 436 -18.10 11.19 1.87
N GLY A 437 -16.82 10.91 1.58
CA GLY A 437 -15.69 11.19 2.47
C GLY A 437 -15.47 10.19 3.61
N GLU A 438 -16.23 9.08 3.68
CA GLU A 438 -16.11 8.07 4.72
C GLU A 438 -15.53 6.76 4.19
N ILE A 439 -14.67 6.11 4.97
CA ILE A 439 -14.32 4.69 4.79
C ILE A 439 -15.42 3.87 5.43
N GLN A 440 -15.95 2.86 4.74
CA GLN A 440 -17.19 2.19 5.09
C GLN A 440 -17.17 1.45 6.42
N CYS A 441 -16.08 0.76 6.79
CA CYS A 441 -16.10 -0.08 7.98
C CYS A 441 -14.71 -0.41 8.55
N LYS A 442 -14.71 -0.94 9.76
CA LYS A 442 -13.57 -1.61 10.39
C LYS A 442 -13.34 -2.95 9.71
N SER A 443 -12.08 -3.34 9.48
CA SER A 443 -11.73 -4.64 8.88
C SER A 443 -12.09 -5.80 9.82
N LEU A 444 -12.56 -6.92 9.29
CA LEU A 444 -12.87 -8.13 10.08
C LEU A 444 -11.62 -8.66 10.80
N GLY A 445 -11.78 -9.07 12.05
CA GLY A 445 -10.69 -9.57 12.90
C GLY A 445 -9.74 -8.48 13.40
N VAL A 446 -10.04 -7.21 13.13
CA VAL A 446 -9.21 -6.06 13.53
C VAL A 446 -9.94 -5.24 14.59
N ASN A 447 -9.43 -5.25 15.81
CA ASN A 447 -10.02 -4.53 16.95
C ASN A 447 -9.59 -3.05 16.94
N VAL A 448 -10.08 -2.34 15.92
CA VAL A 448 -9.79 -0.91 15.70
C VAL A 448 -10.62 -0.03 16.62
N ASP A 449 -9.97 1.01 17.15
CA ASP A 449 -10.60 2.05 17.95
C ASP A 449 -9.96 3.41 17.69
N VAL A 450 -10.56 4.47 18.22
CA VAL A 450 -9.99 5.82 18.25
C VAL A 450 -9.83 6.23 19.70
N PHE A 451 -8.61 6.62 20.09
CA PHE A 451 -8.27 7.03 21.45
C PHE A 451 -8.04 8.54 21.53
N ASP A 452 -8.55 9.13 22.60
CA ASP A 452 -8.19 10.49 23.02
C ASP A 452 -6.76 10.56 23.59
N GLU A 453 -6.37 11.72 24.13
CA GLU A 453 -5.04 11.92 24.70
C GLU A 453 -4.80 11.10 25.98
N ASP A 454 -5.86 10.79 26.72
CA ASP A 454 -5.83 10.00 27.94
C ASP A 454 -5.88 8.49 27.67
N GLY A 455 -5.95 8.08 26.41
CA GLY A 455 -6.03 6.67 26.00
C GLY A 455 -7.42 6.06 26.20
N GLN A 456 -8.46 6.88 26.24
CA GLN A 456 -9.85 6.42 26.33
C GLN A 456 -10.47 6.37 24.95
N SER A 457 -11.35 5.38 24.75
CA SER A 457 -12.14 5.26 23.51
C SER A 457 -13.03 6.48 23.31
N THR A 458 -12.99 7.07 22.12
CA THR A 458 -13.80 8.24 21.76
C THR A 458 -14.41 8.11 20.37
N ARG A 459 -15.56 8.73 20.14
CA ARG A 459 -16.10 8.94 18.78
C ARG A 459 -15.63 10.25 18.15
N GLU A 460 -15.09 11.15 18.96
CA GLU A 460 -14.46 12.39 18.50
C GLU A 460 -13.13 12.10 17.82
N LYS A 461 -12.48 13.15 17.33
CA LYS A 461 -11.17 13.04 16.68
C LYS A 461 -10.09 12.58 17.67
N GLY A 462 -9.33 11.57 17.28
CA GLY A 462 -8.26 11.01 18.11
C GLY A 462 -7.29 10.14 17.32
N GLU A 463 -6.48 9.40 18.04
CA GLU A 463 -5.49 8.49 17.48
C GLU A 463 -6.12 7.17 17.06
N LEU A 464 -5.89 6.75 15.81
CA LEU A 464 -6.30 5.42 15.35
C LEU A 464 -5.42 4.35 16.00
N VAL A 465 -6.07 3.41 16.68
CA VAL A 465 -5.38 2.34 17.42
C VAL A 465 -5.94 0.96 17.09
N CYS A 466 -5.11 -0.07 17.33
CA CYS A 466 -5.56 -1.46 17.30
C CYS A 466 -5.26 -2.12 18.65
N LYS A 467 -6.32 -2.68 19.27
CA LYS A 467 -6.28 -3.22 20.65
C LYS A 467 -5.97 -4.70 20.73
N SER A 468 -5.76 -5.38 19.61
CA SER A 468 -5.43 -6.82 19.55
C SER A 468 -4.35 -7.10 18.53
N ALA A 469 -3.64 -8.20 18.69
CA ALA A 469 -2.69 -8.68 17.70
C ALA A 469 -3.40 -9.06 16.40
N LEU A 470 -2.68 -8.98 15.29
CA LEU A 470 -3.12 -9.38 13.96
C LEU A 470 -2.13 -10.40 13.38
N PRO A 471 -2.60 -11.37 12.58
CA PRO A 471 -1.71 -12.34 11.93
C PRO A 471 -0.61 -11.70 11.08
N SER A 472 -0.88 -10.53 10.49
CA SER A 472 0.05 -9.78 9.63
C SER A 472 0.83 -8.67 10.34
N MET A 473 0.70 -8.52 11.67
CA MET A 473 1.64 -7.67 12.40
C MET A 473 3.07 -8.13 12.15
N PRO A 474 4.03 -7.18 12.01
CA PRO A 474 5.42 -7.55 11.75
C PRO A 474 5.98 -8.47 12.84
N ILE A 475 6.83 -9.39 12.45
CA ILE A 475 7.64 -10.16 13.42
C ILE A 475 8.52 -9.20 14.25
N GLY A 476 8.93 -8.09 13.64
CA GLY A 476 9.78 -7.05 14.17
C GLY A 476 10.45 -6.28 13.03
N PHE A 477 11.49 -5.52 13.37
CA PHE A 477 12.37 -4.92 12.36
C PHE A 477 13.63 -5.75 12.21
N TRP A 478 14.20 -5.77 11.02
CA TRP A 478 15.47 -6.45 10.77
C TRP A 478 16.57 -5.81 11.61
N ASN A 479 17.41 -6.63 12.26
CA ASN A 479 18.46 -6.20 13.20
C ASN A 479 17.97 -5.41 14.44
N ASP A 480 16.73 -5.57 14.86
CA ASP A 480 16.16 -5.03 16.10
C ASP A 480 15.98 -6.16 17.13
N ASN A 481 17.09 -6.74 17.61
CA ASN A 481 17.11 -7.97 18.42
C ASN A 481 16.26 -7.91 19.69
N ASN A 482 16.11 -6.73 20.30
CA ASN A 482 15.31 -6.52 21.50
C ASN A 482 13.94 -5.90 21.20
N LYS A 483 13.52 -5.82 19.95
CA LYS A 483 12.31 -5.12 19.49
C LYS A 483 12.19 -3.68 19.98
N ALA A 484 13.31 -3.04 20.36
CA ALA A 484 13.29 -1.71 20.97
C ALA A 484 12.75 -0.65 19.99
N LYS A 485 13.21 -0.67 18.74
CA LYS A 485 12.72 0.22 17.67
C LYS A 485 11.27 -0.09 17.32
N TYR A 486 10.91 -1.37 17.26
CA TYR A 486 9.54 -1.84 16.99
C TYR A 486 8.56 -1.36 18.06
N ILE A 487 8.88 -1.60 19.34
CA ILE A 487 8.05 -1.18 20.48
C ILE A 487 7.94 0.35 20.54
N SER A 488 9.04 1.08 20.36
CA SER A 488 9.02 2.54 20.36
C SER A 488 8.19 3.13 19.22
N SER A 489 8.10 2.43 18.08
CA SER A 489 7.35 2.90 16.91
C SER A 489 5.85 2.79 17.07
N TYR A 490 5.35 1.75 17.75
CA TYR A 490 3.91 1.43 17.73
C TYR A 490 3.28 1.27 19.12
N PHE A 491 4.04 1.07 20.19
CA PHE A 491 3.53 0.74 21.53
C PHE A 491 3.98 1.70 22.62
N SER A 492 4.69 2.77 22.26
CA SER A 492 5.22 3.72 23.26
C SER A 492 4.16 4.70 23.75
N ARG A 493 3.15 5.03 22.93
CA ARG A 493 2.14 6.02 23.29
C ARG A 493 1.09 5.46 24.24
N PHE A 494 0.55 4.29 23.91
CA PHE A 494 -0.42 3.58 24.73
C PHE A 494 0.10 2.18 25.03
N LYS A 495 0.16 1.82 26.32
CA LYS A 495 0.72 0.55 26.74
C LYS A 495 -0.05 -0.63 26.17
N ASN A 496 0.64 -1.53 25.47
CA ASN A 496 0.09 -2.74 24.86
C ASN A 496 -1.06 -2.48 23.85
N VAL A 497 -1.01 -1.33 23.18
CA VAL A 497 -1.96 -0.94 22.11
C VAL A 497 -1.17 -0.44 20.92
N TRP A 498 -1.43 -1.00 19.74
CA TRP A 498 -0.82 -0.55 18.50
C TRP A 498 -1.32 0.84 18.14
N THR A 499 -0.40 1.78 17.99
CA THR A 499 -0.68 3.15 17.56
C THR A 499 -0.21 3.30 16.11
N GLN A 500 -1.17 3.52 15.20
CA GLN A 500 -0.85 3.61 13.76
C GLN A 500 -0.19 4.94 13.40
N GLY A 501 -0.46 5.99 14.15
CA GLY A 501 -0.01 7.34 13.82
C GLY A 501 -0.91 8.00 12.78
N ASP A 502 -2.19 7.64 12.74
CA ASP A 502 -3.23 8.28 11.94
C ASP A 502 -4.25 8.96 12.84
N PHE A 503 -4.70 10.15 12.46
CA PHE A 503 -5.71 10.93 13.18
C PHE A 503 -7.07 10.70 12.54
N ALA A 504 -8.04 10.21 13.31
CA ALA A 504 -9.32 9.71 12.79
C ALA A 504 -10.49 9.97 13.73
N ASN A 505 -11.72 9.80 13.23
CA ASN A 505 -12.92 9.65 14.06
C ASN A 505 -13.91 8.67 13.43
N PHE A 506 -14.81 8.11 14.26
CA PHE A 506 -15.98 7.38 13.79
C PHE A 506 -17.12 8.34 13.47
N THR A 507 -17.87 8.03 12.40
CA THR A 507 -19.07 8.80 12.00
C THR A 507 -20.35 8.21 12.58
N ASP A 508 -21.46 8.90 12.40
CA ASP A 508 -22.79 8.39 12.79
C ASP A 508 -23.26 7.22 11.92
N ASN A 509 -22.65 7.05 10.74
CA ASN A 509 -22.90 5.92 9.84
C ASN A 509 -22.04 4.69 10.15
N ASP A 510 -21.32 4.68 11.30
CA ASP A 510 -20.28 3.71 11.67
C ASP A 510 -19.09 3.62 10.68
N GLY A 511 -18.98 4.59 9.77
CA GLY A 511 -17.83 4.83 8.92
C GLY A 511 -16.67 5.51 9.68
N ILE A 512 -15.56 5.69 9.00
CA ILE A 512 -14.35 6.29 9.57
C ILE A 512 -13.82 7.38 8.63
N ILE A 513 -13.49 8.55 9.20
CA ILE A 513 -12.79 9.61 8.49
C ILE A 513 -11.34 9.66 8.97
N ILE A 514 -10.40 9.62 8.03
CA ILE A 514 -8.97 9.82 8.29
C ILE A 514 -8.61 11.25 7.96
N TYR A 515 -7.97 11.95 8.91
CA TYR A 515 -7.57 13.36 8.79
C TYR A 515 -6.09 13.54 8.44
N GLY A 516 -5.36 12.46 8.27
CA GLY A 516 -3.93 12.44 7.98
C GLY A 516 -3.12 11.82 9.11
N ARG A 517 -1.80 12.03 9.05
CA ARG A 517 -0.87 11.51 10.05
C ARG A 517 -0.97 12.27 11.36
N SER A 518 -1.00 11.57 12.48
CA SER A 518 -1.02 12.21 13.82
C SER A 518 0.31 12.89 14.18
N ASP A 519 1.44 12.42 13.62
CA ASP A 519 2.76 13.03 13.77
C ASP A 519 2.97 14.27 12.89
N ALA A 520 2.15 14.44 11.85
CA ALA A 520 2.06 15.65 11.02
C ALA A 520 0.92 16.59 11.46
N THR A 521 0.16 16.23 12.49
CA THR A 521 -0.93 17.06 13.02
C THR A 521 -0.38 18.40 13.51
N LEU A 522 -1.04 19.48 13.11
CA LEU A 522 -0.75 20.84 13.56
C LEU A 522 -1.36 21.04 14.96
N ASN A 523 -0.68 21.80 15.82
CA ASN A 523 -1.16 22.00 17.18
C ASN A 523 -1.03 23.48 17.66
N PRO A 524 -1.60 24.45 16.92
CA PRO A 524 -1.55 25.86 17.31
C PRO A 524 -2.39 26.10 18.56
N GLY A 525 -1.81 26.71 19.61
CA GLY A 525 -2.51 26.98 20.86
C GLY A 525 -3.09 25.74 21.53
N GLY A 526 -2.46 24.57 21.39
CA GLY A 526 -2.88 23.31 22.01
C GLY A 526 -4.02 22.58 21.32
N ILE A 527 -4.49 23.03 20.15
CA ILE A 527 -5.59 22.39 19.41
C ILE A 527 -5.06 21.58 18.25
N ARG A 528 -5.34 20.28 18.25
CA ARG A 528 -4.96 19.38 17.16
C ARG A 528 -5.79 19.62 15.91
N ILE A 529 -5.09 19.86 14.79
CA ILE A 529 -5.64 20.11 13.46
C ILE A 529 -5.00 19.13 12.49
N GLY A 530 -5.83 18.31 11.85
CA GLY A 530 -5.38 17.42 10.78
C GLY A 530 -5.04 18.20 9.51
N THR A 531 -3.87 17.96 8.93
CA THR A 531 -3.45 18.66 7.70
C THR A 531 -4.44 18.48 6.55
N ALA A 532 -5.04 17.31 6.44
CA ALA A 532 -6.07 17.01 5.43
C ALA A 532 -7.32 17.89 5.55
N GLU A 533 -7.63 18.45 6.73
CA GLU A 533 -8.76 19.38 6.88
C GLU A 533 -8.51 20.69 6.13
N ILE A 534 -7.25 21.15 6.14
CA ILE A 534 -6.85 22.34 5.40
C ILE A 534 -6.81 22.05 3.91
N TYR A 535 -6.23 20.91 3.50
CA TYR A 535 -6.16 20.52 2.08
C TYR A 535 -7.54 20.42 1.44
N ARG A 536 -8.49 19.77 2.11
CA ARG A 536 -9.88 19.67 1.66
C ARG A 536 -10.53 21.02 1.41
N ALA A 537 -10.27 22.02 2.25
CA ALA A 537 -10.83 23.33 2.06
C ALA A 537 -10.17 24.09 0.90
N VAL A 538 -8.85 24.00 0.78
CA VAL A 538 -8.05 24.80 -0.16
C VAL A 538 -8.07 24.24 -1.58
N GLU A 539 -7.98 22.93 -1.73
CA GLU A 539 -7.91 22.25 -3.03
C GLU A 539 -9.28 22.21 -3.76
N THR A 540 -10.35 22.78 -3.17
CA THR A 540 -11.62 23.06 -3.88
C THR A 540 -11.56 24.35 -4.71
N LEU A 541 -10.54 25.19 -4.54
CA LEU A 541 -10.37 26.42 -5.30
C LEU A 541 -9.70 26.13 -6.65
N ASN A 542 -10.31 26.50 -7.74
CA ASN A 542 -9.81 26.25 -9.10
C ASN A 542 -8.39 26.76 -9.36
N ALA A 543 -7.96 27.81 -8.63
CA ALA A 543 -6.61 28.36 -8.73
C ALA A 543 -5.55 27.46 -8.09
N VAL A 544 -5.94 26.55 -7.16
CA VAL A 544 -5.01 25.72 -6.38
C VAL A 544 -4.95 24.31 -6.96
N VAL A 545 -3.77 23.87 -7.34
CA VAL A 545 -3.53 22.50 -7.80
C VAL A 545 -3.33 21.55 -6.63
N GLU A 546 -2.51 21.97 -5.65
CA GLU A 546 -2.13 21.21 -4.48
C GLU A 546 -1.72 22.14 -3.34
N SER A 547 -1.80 21.63 -2.12
CA SER A 547 -1.40 22.39 -0.93
C SER A 547 -0.71 21.50 0.10
N ILE A 548 0.14 22.11 0.94
CA ILE A 548 0.79 21.44 2.07
C ILE A 548 0.87 22.39 3.27
N ALA A 549 0.36 21.93 4.40
CA ALA A 549 0.34 22.68 5.65
C ALA A 549 1.33 22.09 6.65
N VAL A 550 2.14 22.94 7.25
CA VAL A 550 3.15 22.53 8.23
C VAL A 550 3.20 23.48 9.42
N ALA A 551 3.67 22.97 10.54
CA ALA A 551 3.88 23.75 11.76
C ALA A 551 5.25 24.42 11.74
N GLN A 552 5.30 25.73 11.87
CA GLN A 552 6.53 26.49 12.15
C GLN A 552 6.57 26.87 13.62
N LYS A 553 7.71 26.62 14.28
CA LYS A 553 7.98 27.12 15.65
C LYS A 553 8.01 28.65 15.63
N TRP A 554 7.14 29.29 16.39
CA TRP A 554 6.99 30.73 16.39
C TRP A 554 6.48 31.27 17.75
N ASP A 555 7.19 32.22 18.31
CA ASP A 555 6.79 32.96 19.53
C ASP A 555 6.37 32.02 20.72
N ASN A 556 7.21 31.03 21.04
CA ASN A 556 6.98 30.02 22.07
C ASN A 556 5.76 29.08 21.82
N ASP A 557 5.19 29.12 20.63
CA ASP A 557 4.12 28.21 20.17
C ASP A 557 4.44 27.75 18.74
N ILE A 558 3.43 27.36 17.99
CA ILE A 558 3.53 27.08 16.56
C ILE A 558 2.56 27.97 15.78
N ARG A 559 2.93 28.31 14.54
CA ARG A 559 2.01 28.86 13.55
C ARG A 559 1.86 27.93 12.37
N ILE A 560 0.68 27.94 11.77
CA ILE A 560 0.42 27.18 10.54
C ILE A 560 0.97 27.96 9.35
N VAL A 561 1.80 27.30 8.56
CA VAL A 561 2.27 27.77 7.26
C VAL A 561 1.66 26.88 6.19
N LEU A 562 0.96 27.48 5.24
CA LEU A 562 0.38 26.82 4.09
C LEU A 562 1.17 27.16 2.83
N PHE A 563 1.70 26.15 2.18
CA PHE A 563 2.28 26.28 0.86
C PHE A 563 1.27 25.83 -0.20
N VAL A 564 1.17 26.59 -1.29
CA VAL A 564 0.21 26.33 -2.37
C VAL A 564 0.91 26.25 -3.72
N LYS A 565 0.62 25.18 -4.46
CA LYS A 565 0.95 25.06 -5.87
C LYS A 565 -0.24 25.53 -6.68
N LEU A 566 -0.05 26.57 -7.46
CA LEU A 566 -1.12 27.18 -8.26
C LEU A 566 -1.13 26.66 -9.70
N GLN A 567 -2.26 26.83 -10.38
CA GLN A 567 -2.35 26.64 -11.83
C GLN A 567 -1.32 27.53 -12.55
N SER A 568 -0.81 27.06 -13.70
CA SER A 568 0.34 27.68 -14.39
C SER A 568 0.19 29.15 -14.77
N LYS A 569 -1.03 29.68 -14.80
CA LYS A 569 -1.35 31.10 -15.13
C LYS A 569 -1.76 31.92 -13.92
N GLU A 570 -1.82 31.32 -12.75
CA GLU A 570 -2.30 31.95 -11.53
C GLU A 570 -1.15 32.51 -10.70
N GLU A 571 -1.38 33.69 -10.12
CA GLU A 571 -0.49 34.32 -9.16
C GLU A 571 -1.13 34.37 -7.76
N LEU A 572 -0.31 34.25 -6.73
CA LEU A 572 -0.78 34.36 -5.35
C LEU A 572 -1.00 35.83 -4.97
N THR A 573 -2.10 36.37 -5.44
CA THR A 573 -2.53 37.73 -5.10
C THR A 573 -3.07 37.80 -3.68
N GLU A 574 -3.21 39.03 -3.12
CA GLU A 574 -3.81 39.19 -1.81
C GLU A 574 -5.27 38.76 -1.78
N ASP A 575 -6.01 39.00 -2.87
CA ASP A 575 -7.40 38.53 -3.00
C ASP A 575 -7.50 36.99 -2.96
N LEU A 576 -6.55 36.29 -3.59
CA LEU A 576 -6.51 34.83 -3.54
C LEU A 576 -6.12 34.32 -2.13
N ARG A 577 -5.20 35.01 -1.44
CA ARG A 577 -4.86 34.69 -0.04
C ARG A 577 -6.08 34.81 0.88
N GLU A 578 -6.83 35.90 0.78
CA GLU A 578 -8.06 36.07 1.56
C GLU A 578 -9.13 35.07 1.18
N MET A 579 -9.29 34.77 -0.10
CA MET A 579 -10.22 33.71 -0.55
C MET A 579 -9.86 32.33 0.04
N ILE A 580 -8.56 31.97 0.09
CA ILE A 580 -8.08 30.74 0.74
C ILE A 580 -8.42 30.77 2.23
N LYS A 581 -8.12 31.85 2.93
CA LYS A 581 -8.42 32.01 4.36
C LYS A 581 -9.92 31.88 4.65
N ASP A 582 -10.74 32.55 3.84
CA ASP A 582 -12.20 32.51 3.99
C ASP A 582 -12.76 31.12 3.70
N ARG A 583 -12.22 30.42 2.68
CA ARG A 583 -12.60 29.05 2.39
C ARG A 583 -12.27 28.11 3.55
N ILE A 584 -11.07 28.22 4.11
CA ILE A 584 -10.67 27.44 5.29
C ILE A 584 -11.59 27.77 6.47
N ARG A 585 -11.83 29.06 6.75
CA ARG A 585 -12.68 29.52 7.85
C ARG A 585 -14.11 28.99 7.75
N ALA A 586 -14.65 28.99 6.53
CA ALA A 586 -16.02 28.56 6.27
C ALA A 586 -16.18 27.03 6.38
N ASN A 587 -15.20 26.27 5.94
CA ASN A 587 -15.29 24.80 5.89
C ASN A 587 -14.75 24.10 7.14
N THR A 588 -14.00 24.83 8.00
CA THR A 588 -13.37 24.28 9.20
C THR A 588 -13.58 25.21 10.41
N SER A 589 -12.56 25.98 10.79
CA SER A 589 -12.69 27.00 11.83
C SER A 589 -11.62 28.09 11.70
N VAL A 590 -11.76 29.18 12.44
CA VAL A 590 -10.77 30.27 12.51
C VAL A 590 -9.38 29.74 12.90
N ARG A 591 -9.29 28.67 13.67
CA ARG A 591 -8.03 28.12 14.17
C ARG A 591 -7.24 27.35 13.09
N HIS A 592 -7.90 26.94 12.02
CA HIS A 592 -7.26 26.27 10.85
C HIS A 592 -6.66 27.29 9.88
N VAL A 593 -7.00 28.58 10.03
CA VAL A 593 -6.53 29.61 9.11
C VAL A 593 -5.02 29.79 9.26
N PRO A 594 -4.24 29.59 8.18
CA PRO A 594 -2.79 29.69 8.24
C PRO A 594 -2.34 31.14 8.50
N ALA A 595 -1.29 31.28 9.30
CA ALA A 595 -0.65 32.58 9.53
C ALA A 595 0.10 33.08 8.29
N LYS A 596 0.61 32.17 7.48
CA LYS A 596 1.32 32.44 6.22
C LYS A 596 0.80 31.54 5.11
N ILE A 597 0.63 32.11 3.92
CA ILE A 597 0.30 31.38 2.69
C ILE A 597 1.36 31.74 1.66
N ILE A 598 2.06 30.75 1.13
CA ILE A 598 3.24 30.94 0.28
C ILE A 598 3.07 30.12 -1.00
N LYS A 599 3.31 30.74 -2.16
CA LYS A 599 3.33 30.04 -3.45
C LYS A 599 4.63 29.27 -3.59
N ILE A 600 4.53 28.03 -4.09
CA ILE A 600 5.67 27.18 -4.46
C ILE A 600 5.44 26.55 -5.83
N MET A 601 6.51 26.09 -6.45
CA MET A 601 6.42 25.46 -7.77
C MET A 601 6.04 23.99 -7.67
N ASP A 602 6.50 23.29 -6.62
CA ASP A 602 6.18 21.89 -6.44
C ASP A 602 6.15 21.45 -4.97
N ILE A 603 5.39 20.39 -4.68
CA ILE A 603 5.25 19.80 -3.35
C ILE A 603 6.03 18.49 -3.29
N PRO A 604 6.88 18.26 -2.25
CA PRO A 604 7.63 17.03 -2.13
C PRO A 604 6.70 15.85 -1.84
N LYS A 605 6.87 14.79 -2.64
CA LYS A 605 6.10 13.56 -2.57
C LYS A 605 7.03 12.36 -2.54
N THR A 606 6.56 11.32 -1.90
CA THR A 606 7.14 10.00 -2.11
C THR A 606 6.78 9.49 -3.51
N LYS A 607 7.51 8.52 -4.00
CA LYS A 607 7.23 7.87 -5.30
C LYS A 607 5.88 7.15 -5.37
N SER A 608 5.25 6.92 -4.23
CA SER A 608 3.86 6.45 -4.14
C SER A 608 2.82 7.60 -4.09
N GLY A 609 3.25 8.85 -4.31
CA GLY A 609 2.39 10.05 -4.32
C GLY A 609 2.01 10.58 -2.94
N LYS A 610 2.62 10.10 -1.84
CA LYS A 610 2.35 10.63 -0.50
C LYS A 610 3.08 11.95 -0.29
N ILE A 611 2.36 12.96 0.20
CA ILE A 611 2.91 14.24 0.64
C ILE A 611 3.82 14.02 1.87
N VAL A 612 4.91 14.78 1.96
CA VAL A 612 5.93 14.61 3.01
C VAL A 612 6.04 15.90 3.83
N GLU A 613 5.04 16.13 4.68
CA GLU A 613 4.94 17.32 5.55
C GLU A 613 6.15 17.47 6.48
N LEU A 614 6.62 16.37 7.03
CA LEU A 614 7.69 16.39 8.03
C LEU A 614 9.02 16.93 7.48
N SER A 615 9.34 16.61 6.22
CA SER A 615 10.55 17.14 5.59
C SER A 615 10.51 18.67 5.44
N ILE A 616 9.35 19.22 5.05
CA ILE A 616 9.17 20.67 4.95
C ILE A 616 9.18 21.31 6.34
N ARG A 617 8.47 20.72 7.30
CA ARG A 617 8.50 21.19 8.68
C ARG A 617 9.92 21.29 9.22
N ASP A 618 10.73 20.27 9.00
CA ASP A 618 12.12 20.24 9.45
C ASP A 618 12.93 21.38 8.79
N ILE A 619 12.80 21.57 7.47
CA ILE A 619 13.50 22.61 6.71
C ILE A 619 13.13 24.01 7.23
N ILE A 620 11.83 24.34 7.35
CA ILE A 620 11.41 25.70 7.75
C ILE A 620 11.71 25.99 9.23
N ASN A 621 11.98 24.97 10.03
CA ASN A 621 12.44 25.11 11.42
C ASN A 621 13.97 25.02 11.56
N GLY A 622 14.72 25.01 10.45
CA GLY A 622 16.20 24.98 10.45
C GLY A 622 16.81 23.62 10.76
N GLU A 623 16.01 22.55 10.69
CA GLU A 623 16.45 21.19 10.88
C GLU A 623 16.76 20.51 9.53
N LYS A 624 17.66 19.54 9.53
CA LYS A 624 17.96 18.79 8.28
C LYS A 624 16.85 17.78 7.98
N PRO A 625 16.26 17.82 6.78
CA PRO A 625 15.26 16.85 6.38
C PRO A 625 15.87 15.46 6.25
N LYS A 626 15.09 14.42 6.56
CA LYS A 626 15.51 13.03 6.54
C LYS A 626 14.86 12.29 5.37
N ASN A 627 15.42 11.14 4.97
CA ASN A 627 14.86 10.24 3.94
C ASN A 627 14.64 10.85 2.54
N LEU A 628 15.49 11.75 2.11
CA LEU A 628 15.37 12.43 0.81
C LEU A 628 15.35 11.44 -0.38
N GLY A 629 16.01 10.31 -0.27
CA GLY A 629 16.07 9.29 -1.32
C GLY A 629 14.74 8.59 -1.63
N ALA A 630 13.73 8.75 -0.78
CA ALA A 630 12.39 8.20 -1.00
C ALA A 630 11.47 9.18 -1.77
N LEU A 631 11.93 10.41 -2.01
CA LEU A 631 11.16 11.43 -2.71
C LEU A 631 11.22 11.22 -4.23
N GLU A 632 10.13 11.55 -4.89
CA GLU A 632 10.04 11.61 -6.36
C GLU A 632 10.74 12.85 -6.91
N ASN A 633 10.59 13.97 -6.20
CA ASN A 633 11.04 15.31 -6.61
C ASN A 633 11.85 16.02 -5.50
N PRO A 634 12.99 15.44 -5.04
CA PRO A 634 13.75 15.99 -3.91
C PRO A 634 14.31 17.39 -4.18
N GLU A 635 14.48 17.78 -5.42
CA GLU A 635 14.96 19.09 -5.85
C GLU A 635 14.03 20.25 -5.42
N CYS A 636 12.72 19.99 -5.31
CA CYS A 636 11.75 21.01 -4.89
C CYS A 636 11.94 21.47 -3.43
N LEU A 637 12.63 20.66 -2.60
CA LEU A 637 12.90 21.03 -1.21
C LEU A 637 13.69 22.32 -1.05
N LYS A 638 14.50 22.69 -2.06
CA LYS A 638 15.26 23.94 -2.07
C LYS A 638 14.38 25.18 -2.03
N GLU A 639 13.14 25.09 -2.54
CA GLU A 639 12.18 26.19 -2.51
C GLU A 639 11.70 26.53 -1.09
N TYR A 640 11.82 25.59 -0.16
CA TYR A 640 11.41 25.74 1.23
C TYR A 640 12.54 26.24 2.14
N GLU A 641 13.75 26.38 1.60
CA GLU A 641 14.89 26.89 2.34
C GLU A 641 14.94 28.42 2.32
N ASN A 642 15.25 29.04 3.46
CA ASN A 642 15.51 30.47 3.60
C ASN A 642 14.40 31.41 3.09
N ILE A 643 13.13 31.02 3.20
CA ILE A 643 11.98 31.83 2.79
C ILE A 643 11.89 33.08 3.65
N GLU A 644 11.99 34.26 3.01
CA GLU A 644 12.02 35.56 3.72
C GLU A 644 10.71 35.83 4.48
N GLU A 645 9.55 35.45 3.88
CA GLU A 645 8.22 35.63 4.51
C GLU A 645 8.06 34.86 5.83
N LEU A 646 8.89 33.86 6.09
CA LEU A 646 8.85 33.03 7.31
C LEU A 646 9.72 33.63 8.45
N LYS A 647 10.51 34.66 8.18
CA LYS A 647 11.36 35.29 9.19
C LYS A 647 10.62 36.35 10.01
N HIS A 648 9.40 36.72 9.60
CA HIS A 648 8.58 37.79 10.18
C HIS A 648 7.19 37.33 10.59
#